data_03075b526f95debf492ee6292f0f9cc7
#
_entry.id   03075b526f95debf492ee6292f0f9cc7
#
_cell.length_a   1.000
_cell.length_b   1.000
_cell.length_c   1.000
_cell.angle_alpha   90.00
_cell.angle_beta   90.00
_cell.angle_gamma   90.00
#
_symmetry.space_group_name_H-M   'P 1'
#
loop_
_entity.id
_entity.type
_entity.pdbx_description
1 polymer ?
#
loop_
_entity_poly.entity_id
_entity_poly.type
_entity_poly.pdbx_seq_one_letter_code
_entity_poly.pdbx_strand_id
1 'polypeptide(L)'
;MKRILQLLTTVMSLSIMGTVQTWAEFSLSSDSAALAAESYPRRMVMEEATATWCGWCPQGIVAIDGLKRDFPDNFLAIAIHGNGDKMAYVDEYGLQVNSYPSAFLNRQSTSVSYSWLKRQIEKAGLTTDKMVRIDSVTYVEADEAYKVYTTTRVANFLENAQLRLVYVVTEDSVGPYKQTNNFAGESEEMGGFENLPTKVEMLYSDVARFIYPSCDGLEGSVPSTLEACKDYAYVANVSANFNCDDYGKLQLTVMLYDAATNTIVNADRVALPKRTDLDKTLTIDMGQEPGTLKEKLGNDLYKVRNLVVSGKINGDDLATLRDMVGCTDNKTPKLANLDLSAAQIVKGGVYMEDYELNIDDYLPDNVFEFAVSLRSIAVPGTLRSIGYAAFQDTYSLREVTLNEGLEKIDTWAFASWNVESSLEKINIPSTVRSFEGTTFASCYKLKDLVFHSDNPYYTFDGKAVYTKDYGQIVHILPSYAGVLSLPDACRTVQWSSLRSGKLKGFVGKNVIEIGGHAFADLWSADYLAFGSKLKRVGIGPFSYARLNKLFLGCHDIPDGEYVDYVDGVYSDYWDAYKNVTLYVPRDAVDKFRKHRVWGMAKEVLPIEDTEFAYLADSELDAVDEVETSSTAMPHSIYSPTGVKLNRPIKGLNIVDGKKVMVK
;
A
#
# COMPACT_ATOMS: atom_id res chain seq x y z
N MET A 1 61.34 6.01 42.65
CA MET A 1 60.28 4.99 42.77
C MET A 1 59.02 5.59 43.38
N LYS A 2 58.48 6.67 42.83
CA LYS A 2 57.20 7.27 43.28
C LYS A 2 56.49 8.02 42.11
N ARG A 3 56.67 7.56 40.85
CA ARG A 3 56.00 8.14 39.65
C ARG A 3 55.52 7.09 38.62
N ILE A 4 55.40 5.83 39.04
CA ILE A 4 54.90 4.73 38.13
C ILE A 4 53.62 4.07 38.67
N LEU A 5 52.97 4.66 39.69
CA LEU A 5 51.74 4.10 40.28
C LEU A 5 50.48 4.97 40.03
N GLN A 6 50.53 5.89 39.04
CA GLN A 6 49.39 6.75 38.71
C GLN A 6 48.96 6.65 37.21
N LEU A 7 49.49 5.66 36.47
CA LEU A 7 49.14 5.46 35.05
C LEU A 7 48.55 4.08 34.74
N LEU A 8 48.04 3.35 35.74
CA LEU A 8 47.43 2.01 35.56
C LEU A 8 46.00 1.92 36.07
N THR A 9 45.31 3.06 36.30
CA THR A 9 43.88 3.08 36.67
C THR A 9 42.97 3.78 35.65
N THR A 10 43.44 4.00 34.42
CA THR A 10 42.67 4.71 33.41
C THR A 10 42.48 3.90 32.10
N VAL A 11 42.75 2.61 32.11
CA VAL A 11 42.48 1.73 30.93
C VAL A 11 41.92 0.41 31.40
N MET A 12 40.74 0.46 32.05
CA MET A 12 39.86 -0.73 32.17
C MET A 12 38.45 -0.33 32.62
N SER A 13 37.78 0.51 31.80
CA SER A 13 36.37 0.79 31.97
C SER A 13 35.72 1.17 30.62
N LEU A 14 35.97 0.36 29.61
CA LEU A 14 35.17 0.39 28.38
C LEU A 14 34.88 -1.07 28.03
N SER A 15 33.80 -1.59 28.49
CA SER A 15 33.06 -2.73 27.97
C SER A 15 32.22 -3.37 29.08
N ILE A 16 31.16 -2.75 29.51
CA ILE A 16 29.90 -3.35 29.95
C ILE A 16 28.95 -2.13 30.13
N MET A 17 28.32 -1.68 29.02
CA MET A 17 27.12 -0.87 29.12
C MET A 17 25.95 -1.80 29.42
N GLY A 18 25.94 -2.34 30.67
CA GLY A 18 24.72 -2.70 31.34
C GLY A 18 24.15 -1.39 31.88
N THR A 19 22.98 -0.99 31.48
CA THR A 19 22.28 0.18 32.00
C THR A 19 22.06 0.04 33.49
N VAL A 20 22.94 0.62 34.29
CA VAL A 20 22.66 0.86 35.73
C VAL A 20 21.76 2.09 35.76
N GLN A 21 20.46 1.87 35.77
CA GLN A 21 19.49 2.94 36.04
C GLN A 21 19.48 3.24 37.52
N THR A 22 19.92 4.45 37.88
CA THR A 22 19.89 4.92 39.25
C THR A 22 18.54 5.54 39.58
N TRP A 23 17.95 5.13 40.69
CA TRP A 23 16.76 5.73 41.27
C TRP A 23 17.05 7.17 41.71
N ALA A 24 16.27 8.14 41.23
CA ALA A 24 16.31 9.49 41.76
C ALA A 24 15.14 9.69 42.75
N GLU A 25 15.44 9.88 44.02
CA GLU A 25 14.43 10.30 45.00
C GLU A 25 14.20 11.81 44.87
N PHE A 26 12.98 12.21 44.52
CA PHE A 26 12.51 13.59 44.68
C PHE A 26 11.63 13.65 45.89
N SER A 27 12.13 14.20 47.01
CA SER A 27 11.32 14.48 48.20
C SER A 27 10.70 15.88 48.07
N LEU A 28 9.39 15.96 47.92
CA LEU A 28 8.62 17.15 48.24
C LEU A 28 8.21 17.10 49.72
N SER A 29 8.39 18.23 50.43
CA SER A 29 8.08 18.36 51.83
C SER A 29 6.64 17.97 52.17
N SER A 30 6.48 17.04 53.12
CA SER A 30 5.20 16.57 53.61
C SER A 30 4.58 17.55 54.60
N ASP A 31 3.49 18.21 54.23
CA ASP A 31 2.53 18.66 55.22
C ASP A 31 1.60 17.51 55.57
N SER A 32 1.71 17.02 56.82
CA SER A 32 0.87 15.95 57.35
C SER A 32 -0.50 16.49 57.76
N ALA A 33 -1.39 16.69 56.79
CA ALA A 33 -2.83 16.74 57.04
C ALA A 33 -3.41 15.35 56.75
N ALA A 34 -4.31 14.86 57.58
CA ALA A 34 -4.94 13.55 57.46
C ALA A 34 -5.48 13.33 56.06
N LEU A 35 -4.75 12.57 55.22
CA LEU A 35 -5.06 12.31 53.84
C LEU A 35 -6.30 11.40 53.80
N ALA A 36 -7.43 11.92 53.32
CA ALA A 36 -8.45 11.09 52.72
C ALA A 36 -7.73 10.16 51.71
N ALA A 37 -8.04 8.87 51.71
CA ALA A 37 -7.39 7.92 50.81
C ALA A 37 -7.40 8.47 49.38
N GLU A 38 -6.23 8.86 48.84
CA GLU A 38 -6.13 9.41 47.52
C GLU A 38 -6.63 8.34 46.52
N SER A 39 -7.43 8.75 45.56
CA SER A 39 -7.81 7.91 44.44
C SER A 39 -7.47 8.63 43.14
N TYR A 40 -6.97 7.90 42.17
CA TYR A 40 -6.52 8.42 40.89
C TYR A 40 -7.49 8.05 39.78
N PRO A 41 -7.62 8.86 38.71
CA PRO A 41 -8.35 8.45 37.51
C PRO A 41 -7.80 7.12 37.01
N ARG A 42 -8.71 6.19 36.70
CA ARG A 42 -8.37 4.91 36.08
C ARG A 42 -8.54 5.02 34.58
N ARG A 43 -7.51 4.63 33.83
CA ARG A 43 -7.57 4.39 32.41
C ARG A 43 -7.45 2.89 32.16
N MET A 44 -8.50 2.31 31.62
CA MET A 44 -8.54 0.90 31.24
C MET A 44 -8.03 0.73 29.82
N VAL A 45 -7.24 -0.31 29.60
CA VAL A 45 -6.67 -0.62 28.29
C VAL A 45 -7.38 -1.83 27.72
N MET A 46 -7.89 -1.70 26.51
CA MET A 46 -8.35 -2.81 25.69
C MET A 46 -7.28 -3.13 24.64
N GLU A 47 -6.67 -4.29 24.75
CA GLU A 47 -5.81 -4.86 23.74
C GLU A 47 -6.70 -5.75 22.85
N GLU A 48 -6.86 -5.38 21.58
CA GLU A 48 -7.70 -6.12 20.63
C GLU A 48 -6.83 -6.82 19.59
N ALA A 49 -6.94 -8.15 19.50
CA ALA A 49 -6.40 -8.88 18.38
C ALA A 49 -7.39 -8.81 17.20
N THR A 50 -6.96 -8.21 16.10
CA THR A 50 -7.78 -7.88 14.93
C THR A 50 -7.06 -8.20 13.62
N ALA A 51 -7.73 -8.09 12.48
CA ALA A 51 -7.10 -8.19 11.16
C ALA A 51 -8.05 -7.71 10.04
N THR A 52 -7.49 -7.18 8.97
CA THR A 52 -8.25 -6.73 7.78
C THR A 52 -8.94 -7.88 7.05
N TRP A 53 -8.36 -9.08 7.07
CA TRP A 53 -8.96 -10.29 6.48
C TRP A 53 -10.05 -10.93 7.37
N CYS A 54 -10.14 -10.56 8.63
CA CYS A 54 -11.11 -11.10 9.59
C CYS A 54 -12.51 -10.47 9.39
N GLY A 55 -13.47 -11.23 8.89
CA GLY A 55 -14.81 -10.73 8.59
C GLY A 55 -15.65 -10.33 9.81
N TRP A 56 -15.34 -10.84 11.01
CA TRP A 56 -16.02 -10.51 12.27
C TRP A 56 -15.32 -9.41 13.07
N CYS A 57 -14.13 -8.97 12.66
CA CYS A 57 -13.37 -7.93 13.34
C CYS A 57 -14.01 -6.52 13.33
N PRO A 58 -14.92 -6.16 12.40
CA PRO A 58 -15.71 -4.92 12.54
C PRO A 58 -16.40 -4.77 13.89
N GLN A 59 -16.76 -5.86 14.57
CA GLN A 59 -17.35 -5.81 15.92
C GLN A 59 -16.42 -5.17 16.95
N GLY A 60 -15.13 -5.47 16.90
CA GLY A 60 -14.12 -4.85 17.76
C GLY A 60 -13.94 -3.37 17.48
N ILE A 61 -13.90 -2.98 16.19
CA ILE A 61 -13.82 -1.59 15.76
C ILE A 61 -14.99 -0.79 16.35
N VAL A 62 -16.22 -1.27 16.18
CA VAL A 62 -17.42 -0.63 16.72
C VAL A 62 -17.39 -0.54 18.24
N ALA A 63 -16.90 -1.58 18.91
CA ALA A 63 -16.78 -1.59 20.37
C ALA A 63 -15.76 -0.52 20.85
N ILE A 64 -14.59 -0.42 20.22
CA ILE A 64 -13.58 0.57 20.55
C ILE A 64 -14.11 1.99 20.34
N ASP A 65 -14.74 2.28 19.19
CA ASP A 65 -15.29 3.60 18.88
C ASP A 65 -16.38 4.00 19.89
N GLY A 66 -17.25 3.05 20.25
CA GLY A 66 -18.27 3.26 21.28
C GLY A 66 -17.69 3.56 22.65
N LEU A 67 -16.68 2.81 23.06
CA LEU A 67 -16.04 2.98 24.37
C LEU A 67 -15.21 4.28 24.46
N LYS A 68 -14.51 4.67 23.40
CA LYS A 68 -13.82 5.97 23.31
C LYS A 68 -14.80 7.13 23.46
N ARG A 69 -15.97 7.03 22.84
CA ARG A 69 -17.02 8.06 22.96
C ARG A 69 -17.59 8.15 24.37
N ASP A 70 -17.86 7.00 25.00
CA ASP A 70 -18.52 6.96 26.32
C ASP A 70 -17.55 7.19 27.49
N PHE A 71 -16.27 6.85 27.33
CA PHE A 71 -15.22 6.95 28.35
C PHE A 71 -13.96 7.64 27.81
N PRO A 72 -14.03 8.87 27.29
CA PRO A 72 -12.91 9.53 26.60
C PRO A 72 -11.65 9.67 27.44
N ASP A 73 -11.80 9.85 28.76
CA ASP A 73 -10.69 10.01 29.71
C ASP A 73 -10.26 8.71 30.41
N ASN A 74 -11.08 7.65 30.31
CA ASN A 74 -10.91 6.42 31.11
C ASN A 74 -10.68 5.16 30.28
N PHE A 75 -10.66 5.27 28.93
CA PHE A 75 -10.49 4.14 28.04
C PHE A 75 -9.41 4.39 27.00
N LEU A 76 -8.54 3.40 26.81
CA LEU A 76 -7.50 3.37 25.80
C LEU A 76 -7.60 2.06 25.02
N ALA A 77 -7.36 2.11 23.70
CA ALA A 77 -7.33 0.93 22.85
C ALA A 77 -5.93 0.70 22.27
N ILE A 78 -5.60 -0.56 21.99
CA ILE A 78 -4.42 -1.00 21.24
C ILE A 78 -4.89 -2.08 20.30
N ALA A 79 -4.85 -1.82 18.97
CA ALA A 79 -5.23 -2.75 17.93
C ALA A 79 -4.00 -3.54 17.47
N ILE A 80 -4.01 -4.85 17.70
CA ILE A 80 -2.89 -5.76 17.42
C ILE A 80 -3.27 -6.62 16.23
N HIS A 81 -2.70 -6.31 15.06
CA HIS A 81 -3.05 -7.00 13.82
C HIS A 81 -2.34 -8.35 13.70
N GLY A 82 -3.10 -9.35 13.26
CA GLY A 82 -2.66 -10.72 13.09
C GLY A 82 -1.85 -10.96 11.82
N ASN A 83 -1.15 -12.09 11.80
CA ASN A 83 -0.30 -12.52 10.68
C ASN A 83 -1.08 -12.55 9.35
N GLY A 84 -0.41 -12.17 8.26
CA GLY A 84 -1.02 -12.01 6.95
C GLY A 84 -1.72 -10.67 6.73
N ASP A 85 -1.72 -9.79 7.73
CA ASP A 85 -2.14 -8.40 7.62
C ASP A 85 -0.94 -7.49 7.32
N LYS A 86 -1.16 -6.37 6.60
CA LYS A 86 -0.11 -5.35 6.37
C LYS A 86 0.32 -4.62 7.64
N MET A 87 -0.52 -4.64 8.66
CA MET A 87 -0.28 -4.05 9.98
C MET A 87 0.11 -5.10 11.03
N ALA A 88 0.49 -6.33 10.60
CA ALA A 88 0.79 -7.44 11.49
C ALA A 88 1.84 -7.08 12.55
N TYR A 89 1.52 -7.36 13.81
CA TYR A 89 2.41 -7.14 14.96
C TYR A 89 2.13 -8.12 16.12
N VAL A 90 1.30 -9.14 15.91
CA VAL A 90 0.84 -10.05 16.98
C VAL A 90 1.97 -10.87 17.59
N ASP A 91 2.90 -11.35 16.78
CA ASP A 91 4.02 -12.19 17.25
C ASP A 91 5.00 -11.37 18.08
N GLU A 92 5.33 -10.16 17.64
CA GLU A 92 6.23 -9.23 18.34
C GLU A 92 5.59 -8.66 19.60
N TYR A 93 4.26 -8.49 19.60
CA TYR A 93 3.54 -8.01 20.78
C TYR A 93 3.55 -9.03 21.92
N GLY A 94 3.43 -10.32 21.60
CA GLY A 94 3.61 -11.43 22.54
C GLY A 94 2.35 -11.83 23.33
N LEU A 95 1.16 -11.33 22.98
CA LEU A 95 -0.10 -11.85 23.54
C LEU A 95 -0.48 -13.19 22.91
N GLN A 96 -0.98 -14.11 23.72
CA GLN A 96 -1.49 -15.39 23.24
C GLN A 96 -2.89 -15.21 22.65
N VAL A 97 -2.98 -15.22 21.31
CA VAL A 97 -4.23 -15.03 20.55
C VAL A 97 -4.63 -16.34 19.90
N ASN A 98 -5.85 -16.82 20.20
CA ASN A 98 -6.36 -18.09 19.66
C ASN A 98 -7.41 -17.89 18.55
N SER A 99 -7.98 -16.69 18.45
CA SER A 99 -9.02 -16.36 17.46
C SER A 99 -9.09 -14.87 17.19
N TYR A 100 -9.75 -14.48 16.08
CA TYR A 100 -9.99 -13.09 15.70
C TYR A 100 -11.50 -12.84 15.47
N PRO A 101 -12.07 -11.72 16.01
CA PRO A 101 -11.45 -10.82 16.97
C PRO A 101 -11.32 -11.43 18.36
N SER A 102 -10.32 -11.00 19.14
CA SER A 102 -10.18 -11.29 20.58
C SER A 102 -9.92 -10.01 21.34
N ALA A 103 -10.55 -9.82 22.49
CA ALA A 103 -10.36 -8.66 23.34
C ALA A 103 -9.79 -9.05 24.71
N PHE A 104 -8.88 -8.22 25.18
CA PHE A 104 -8.29 -8.31 26.51
C PHE A 104 -8.47 -6.96 27.22
N LEU A 105 -9.43 -6.87 28.12
CA LEU A 105 -9.59 -5.66 28.95
C LEU A 105 -8.67 -5.76 30.17
N ASN A 106 -7.70 -4.84 30.26
CA ASN A 106 -6.63 -4.88 31.25
C ASN A 106 -5.92 -6.24 31.36
N ARG A 107 -5.57 -6.85 30.22
CA ARG A 107 -4.97 -8.20 30.09
C ARG A 107 -5.90 -9.37 30.38
N GLN A 108 -7.13 -9.14 30.79
CA GLN A 108 -8.09 -10.21 31.03
C GLN A 108 -8.89 -10.48 29.77
N SER A 109 -8.86 -11.71 29.25
CA SER A 109 -9.64 -12.13 28.09
C SER A 109 -11.12 -11.89 28.33
N THR A 110 -11.81 -11.32 27.36
CA THR A 110 -13.20 -10.90 27.46
C THR A 110 -13.92 -10.97 26.11
N SER A 111 -15.23 -10.73 26.11
CA SER A 111 -16.02 -10.56 24.87
C SER A 111 -15.69 -9.23 24.20
N VAL A 112 -15.68 -9.20 22.85
CA VAL A 112 -15.54 -7.96 22.06
C VAL A 112 -16.83 -7.15 21.97
N SER A 113 -17.95 -7.60 22.59
CA SER A 113 -19.23 -6.90 22.58
C SER A 113 -19.14 -5.55 23.30
N TYR A 114 -19.48 -4.45 22.61
CA TYR A 114 -19.52 -3.11 23.18
C TYR A 114 -20.33 -3.03 24.48
N SER A 115 -21.57 -3.59 24.49
CA SER A 115 -22.45 -3.54 25.66
C SER A 115 -21.89 -4.33 26.86
N TRP A 116 -21.16 -5.41 26.59
CA TRP A 116 -20.50 -6.19 27.64
C TRP A 116 -19.30 -5.42 28.20
N LEU A 117 -18.42 -4.92 27.34
CA LEU A 117 -17.23 -4.15 27.74
C LEU A 117 -17.61 -2.89 28.52
N LYS A 118 -18.63 -2.16 28.07
CA LYS A 118 -19.16 -0.99 28.78
C LYS A 118 -19.55 -1.33 30.23
N ARG A 119 -20.33 -2.43 30.42
CA ARG A 119 -20.68 -2.89 31.77
C ARG A 119 -19.47 -3.29 32.62
N GLN A 120 -18.43 -3.88 32.01
CA GLN A 120 -17.20 -4.22 32.75
C GLN A 120 -16.47 -2.97 33.22
N ILE A 121 -16.38 -1.93 32.40
CA ILE A 121 -15.76 -0.64 32.73
C ILE A 121 -16.55 0.05 33.87
N GLU A 122 -17.87 0.14 33.73
CA GLU A 122 -18.76 0.72 34.75
C GLU A 122 -18.64 -0.02 36.08
N LYS A 123 -18.61 -1.35 36.05
CA LYS A 123 -18.43 -2.19 37.27
C LYS A 123 -17.07 -2.02 37.92
N ALA A 124 -16.00 -1.87 37.13
CA ALA A 124 -14.66 -1.71 37.67
C ALA A 124 -14.42 -0.34 38.32
N GLY A 125 -15.27 0.65 37.97
CA GLY A 125 -15.16 2.03 38.43
C GLY A 125 -14.07 2.83 37.73
N LEU A 126 -14.23 4.15 37.73
CA LEU A 126 -13.37 5.09 37.02
C LEU A 126 -12.20 5.65 37.85
N THR A 127 -11.98 5.08 39.01
CA THR A 127 -10.87 5.44 39.91
C THR A 127 -10.09 4.21 40.37
N THR A 128 -8.83 4.41 40.79
CA THR A 128 -7.94 3.37 41.28
C THR A 128 -7.02 3.92 42.37
N ASP A 129 -6.42 3.04 43.15
CA ASP A 129 -5.41 3.38 44.19
C ASP A 129 -3.97 3.46 43.61
N LYS A 130 -3.80 3.29 42.30
CA LYS A 130 -2.49 3.29 41.62
C LYS A 130 -2.48 4.23 40.46
N MET A 131 -1.49 5.10 40.36
CA MET A 131 -1.29 6.05 39.28
C MET A 131 -0.03 5.70 38.50
N VAL A 132 -0.13 5.86 37.20
CA VAL A 132 1.02 6.01 36.30
C VAL A 132 0.79 7.24 35.43
N ARG A 133 1.85 8.01 35.19
CA ARG A 133 1.79 9.24 34.40
C ARG A 133 3.06 9.37 33.57
N ILE A 134 2.92 9.79 32.34
CA ILE A 134 4.03 10.22 31.50
C ILE A 134 4.28 11.71 31.75
N ASP A 135 5.41 12.02 32.39
CA ASP A 135 5.77 13.40 32.72
C ASP A 135 6.31 14.16 31.51
N SER A 136 7.14 13.49 30.72
CA SER A 136 7.64 14.04 29.46
C SER A 136 8.18 12.94 28.52
N VAL A 137 8.23 13.25 27.24
CA VAL A 137 8.87 12.44 26.20
C VAL A 137 9.76 13.34 25.36
N THR A 138 11.01 12.92 25.13
CA THR A 138 11.95 13.65 24.29
C THR A 138 12.58 12.66 23.31
N TYR A 139 12.61 13.00 22.02
CA TYR A 139 13.37 12.24 21.05
C TYR A 139 14.85 12.59 21.14
N VAL A 140 15.72 11.57 21.26
CA VAL A 140 17.18 11.70 21.32
C VAL A 140 17.78 11.10 20.06
N GLU A 141 18.22 11.97 19.14
CA GLU A 141 18.72 11.57 17.81
C GLU A 141 19.93 10.63 17.93
N ALA A 142 20.86 10.91 18.85
CA ALA A 142 22.06 10.10 19.02
C ALA A 142 21.80 8.66 19.46
N ASP A 143 20.70 8.43 20.19
CA ASP A 143 20.30 7.12 20.69
C ASP A 143 19.25 6.46 19.81
N GLU A 144 18.71 7.17 18.81
CA GLU A 144 17.54 6.78 18.01
C GLU A 144 16.38 6.27 18.89
N ALA A 145 16.14 6.97 19.99
CA ALA A 145 15.17 6.55 21.00
C ALA A 145 14.37 7.72 21.56
N TYR A 146 13.19 7.40 22.04
CA TYR A 146 12.40 8.30 22.88
C TYR A 146 12.79 8.09 24.34
N LYS A 147 13.31 9.14 24.95
CA LYS A 147 13.54 9.16 26.39
C LYS A 147 12.25 9.54 27.09
N VAL A 148 11.68 8.58 27.82
CA VAL A 148 10.36 8.69 28.44
C VAL A 148 10.52 8.78 29.94
N TYR A 149 10.06 9.88 30.53
CA TYR A 149 10.02 10.10 31.98
C TYR A 149 8.63 9.73 32.46
N THR A 150 8.58 8.78 33.41
CA THR A 150 7.32 8.22 33.94
C THR A 150 7.33 8.31 35.44
N THR A 151 6.21 8.70 36.05
CA THR A 151 5.99 8.67 37.51
C THR A 151 4.92 7.64 37.86
N THR A 152 5.22 6.80 38.83
CA THR A 152 4.27 5.89 39.49
C THR A 152 4.02 6.37 40.91
N ARG A 153 2.76 6.32 41.39
CA ARG A 153 2.36 6.65 42.77
C ARG A 153 1.26 5.69 43.21
N VAL A 154 1.26 5.34 44.48
CA VAL A 154 0.22 4.51 45.11
C VAL A 154 -0.44 5.25 46.27
N ALA A 155 -1.75 5.07 46.44
CA ALA A 155 -2.49 5.69 47.53
C ALA A 155 -2.20 5.03 48.88
N ASN A 156 -1.87 3.73 48.91
CA ASN A 156 -1.61 2.93 50.07
C ASN A 156 -0.19 2.35 50.01
N PHE A 157 0.39 2.08 51.17
CA PHE A 157 1.67 1.37 51.27
C PHE A 157 1.57 -0.02 50.63
N LEU A 158 2.55 -0.37 49.82
CA LEU A 158 2.67 -1.70 49.22
C LEU A 158 4.04 -2.29 49.52
N GLU A 159 4.04 -3.56 49.90
CA GLU A 159 5.25 -4.36 50.13
C GLU A 159 5.19 -5.59 49.20
N ASN A 160 6.35 -5.99 48.65
CA ASN A 160 6.47 -7.09 47.71
C ASN A 160 5.63 -6.89 46.41
N ALA A 161 5.42 -5.64 46.02
CA ALA A 161 4.72 -5.31 44.77
C ALA A 161 5.50 -5.83 43.57
N GLN A 162 4.78 -6.38 42.58
CA GLN A 162 5.36 -6.85 41.31
C GLN A 162 4.90 -5.95 40.15
N LEU A 163 4.88 -4.65 40.38
CA LEU A 163 4.50 -3.66 39.39
C LEU A 163 5.63 -3.43 38.40
N ARG A 164 5.27 -3.35 37.10
CA ARG A 164 6.19 -3.12 35.99
C ARG A 164 5.60 -2.11 35.01
N LEU A 165 6.46 -1.39 34.31
CA LEU A 165 6.06 -0.50 33.23
C LEU A 165 6.15 -1.22 31.87
N VAL A 166 5.11 -1.05 31.03
CA VAL A 166 5.07 -1.47 29.64
C VAL A 166 4.82 -0.24 28.80
N TYR A 167 5.59 -0.05 27.74
CA TYR A 167 5.44 1.06 26.81
C TYR A 167 5.00 0.52 25.46
N VAL A 168 3.91 1.06 24.90
CA VAL A 168 3.39 0.67 23.59
C VAL A 168 3.26 1.90 22.71
N VAL A 169 3.87 1.82 21.52
CA VAL A 169 3.66 2.83 20.48
C VAL A 169 2.54 2.36 19.56
N THR A 170 1.57 3.23 19.36
CA THR A 170 0.48 3.01 18.40
C THR A 170 0.47 4.10 17.34
N GLU A 171 -0.11 3.82 16.18
CA GLU A 171 -0.29 4.76 15.08
C GLU A 171 -1.77 4.91 14.73
N ASP A 172 -2.20 6.16 14.48
CA ASP A 172 -3.55 6.50 14.06
C ASP A 172 -3.64 6.76 12.56
N SER A 173 -4.83 6.55 11.98
CA SER A 173 -5.14 6.80 10.57
C SER A 173 -4.26 6.01 9.59
N VAL A 174 -3.96 4.76 9.92
CA VAL A 174 -3.17 3.84 9.10
C VAL A 174 -4.00 3.33 7.91
N GLY A 175 -3.44 3.30 6.73
CA GLY A 175 -4.10 2.85 5.51
C GLY A 175 -4.38 3.98 4.52
N PRO A 176 -5.45 3.90 3.67
CA PRO A 176 -6.62 3.01 3.81
C PRO A 176 -6.35 1.55 3.38
N TYR A 177 -6.92 0.59 4.12
CA TYR A 177 -6.91 -0.83 3.78
C TYR A 177 -8.32 -1.41 3.74
N LYS A 178 -8.48 -2.55 3.02
CA LYS A 178 -9.78 -3.20 2.82
C LYS A 178 -10.09 -4.17 3.96
N GLN A 179 -11.03 -3.80 4.82
CA GLN A 179 -11.61 -4.65 5.85
C GLN A 179 -12.60 -5.65 5.25
N THR A 180 -12.47 -6.93 5.54
CA THR A 180 -13.51 -7.93 5.28
C THR A 180 -14.67 -7.70 6.26
N ASN A 181 -15.92 -7.71 5.77
CA ASN A 181 -17.10 -7.39 6.54
C ASN A 181 -18.17 -8.47 6.35
N ASN A 182 -18.31 -9.35 7.35
CA ASN A 182 -19.34 -10.40 7.36
C ASN A 182 -20.71 -9.89 7.84
N PHE A 183 -20.79 -8.64 8.31
CA PHE A 183 -22.05 -8.02 8.72
C PHE A 183 -22.82 -7.40 7.55
N ALA A 184 -22.26 -7.35 6.36
CA ALA A 184 -22.88 -6.77 5.16
C ALA A 184 -24.23 -7.42 4.86
N GLY A 185 -25.32 -6.64 4.94
CA GLY A 185 -26.69 -7.12 4.69
C GLY A 185 -27.35 -7.87 5.84
N GLU A 186 -26.71 -7.97 7.01
CA GLU A 186 -27.31 -8.55 8.21
C GLU A 186 -28.39 -7.62 8.79
N SER A 187 -29.32 -8.19 9.54
CA SER A 187 -30.40 -7.43 10.20
C SER A 187 -30.03 -6.87 11.57
N GLU A 188 -28.90 -7.32 12.14
CA GLU A 188 -28.40 -6.87 13.42
C GLU A 188 -27.60 -5.57 13.23
N GLU A 189 -27.91 -4.55 14.03
CA GLU A 189 -27.20 -3.28 14.00
C GLU A 189 -25.75 -3.47 14.50
N MET A 190 -24.79 -3.17 13.63
CA MET A 190 -23.35 -3.30 13.89
C MET A 190 -22.61 -1.99 13.53
N GLY A 191 -23.06 -0.88 14.15
CA GLY A 191 -22.41 0.43 14.01
C GLY A 191 -22.34 0.96 12.58
N GLY A 192 -23.24 0.49 11.69
CA GLY A 192 -23.31 0.87 10.28
C GLY A 192 -22.65 -0.14 9.32
N PHE A 193 -21.85 -1.10 9.81
CA PHE A 193 -21.22 -2.11 8.96
C PHE A 193 -22.22 -3.01 8.24
N GLU A 194 -23.41 -3.20 8.79
CA GLU A 194 -24.53 -3.92 8.16
C GLU A 194 -25.00 -3.24 6.86
N ASN A 195 -24.75 -1.94 6.71
CA ASN A 195 -25.10 -1.14 5.53
C ASN A 195 -23.95 -0.98 4.54
N LEU A 196 -22.76 -1.53 4.86
CA LEU A 196 -21.56 -1.43 4.03
C LEU A 196 -21.32 -2.72 3.23
N PRO A 197 -20.55 -2.67 2.15
CA PRO A 197 -20.25 -3.86 1.35
C PRO A 197 -19.38 -4.87 2.13
N THR A 198 -19.26 -6.10 1.60
CA THR A 198 -18.44 -7.18 2.17
C THR A 198 -16.92 -6.86 2.23
N LYS A 199 -16.49 -5.81 1.56
CA LYS A 199 -15.13 -5.24 1.62
C LYS A 199 -15.23 -3.73 1.79
N VAL A 200 -14.75 -3.21 2.91
CA VAL A 200 -14.83 -1.78 3.28
C VAL A 200 -13.43 -1.19 3.28
N GLU A 201 -13.20 -0.15 2.50
CA GLU A 201 -11.93 0.60 2.53
C GLU A 201 -11.99 1.61 3.67
N MET A 202 -11.05 1.51 4.63
CA MET A 202 -11.06 2.33 5.83
C MET A 202 -9.66 2.60 6.39
N LEU A 203 -9.57 3.63 7.24
CA LEU A 203 -8.38 3.92 8.06
C LEU A 203 -8.51 3.24 9.42
N TYR A 204 -7.37 2.83 9.97
CA TYR A 204 -7.28 2.16 11.26
C TYR A 204 -6.59 3.07 12.28
N SER A 205 -7.07 3.05 13.53
CA SER A 205 -6.48 3.79 14.65
C SER A 205 -6.00 2.86 15.75
N ASP A 206 -5.15 3.38 16.65
CA ASP A 206 -4.53 2.63 17.75
C ASP A 206 -3.71 1.41 17.29
N VAL A 207 -3.24 1.37 16.05
CA VAL A 207 -2.49 0.23 15.49
C VAL A 207 -1.16 0.07 16.19
N ALA A 208 -0.92 -1.07 16.85
CA ALA A 208 0.33 -1.35 17.54
C ALA A 208 1.51 -1.40 16.56
N ARG A 209 2.58 -0.65 16.88
CA ARG A 209 3.81 -0.56 16.08
C ARG A 209 5.04 -1.00 16.82
N PHE A 210 5.05 -0.85 18.14
CA PHE A 210 6.18 -1.22 18.97
C PHE A 210 5.75 -1.44 20.41
N ILE A 211 6.35 -2.42 21.09
CA ILE A 211 6.20 -2.67 22.53
C ILE A 211 7.58 -2.74 23.19
N TYR A 212 7.70 -2.17 24.38
CA TYR A 212 8.95 -2.18 25.15
C TYR A 212 8.71 -2.43 26.64
N PRO A 213 9.47 -3.33 27.28
CA PRO A 213 10.41 -4.27 26.66
C PRO A 213 9.68 -5.47 26.01
N SER A 214 8.55 -5.83 26.55
CA SER A 214 7.63 -6.89 26.13
C SER A 214 6.29 -6.73 26.83
N CYS A 215 5.33 -7.61 26.54
CA CYS A 215 4.04 -7.63 27.23
C CYS A 215 4.15 -7.92 28.74
N ASP A 216 5.24 -8.55 29.21
CA ASP A 216 5.47 -8.85 30.65
C ASP A 216 6.05 -7.67 31.43
N GLY A 217 6.33 -6.55 30.77
CA GLY A 217 6.84 -5.33 31.37
C GLY A 217 8.29 -5.39 31.79
N LEU A 218 8.82 -4.22 32.10
CA LEU A 218 10.21 -4.02 32.48
C LEU A 218 10.40 -4.31 33.96
N GLU A 219 11.09 -5.39 34.28
CA GLU A 219 11.43 -5.76 35.67
C GLU A 219 12.31 -4.67 36.32
N GLY A 220 12.01 -4.35 37.56
CA GLY A 220 12.71 -3.30 38.27
C GLY A 220 12.35 -1.86 37.87
N SER A 221 11.41 -1.66 36.94
CA SER A 221 10.93 -0.31 36.57
C SER A 221 10.08 0.37 37.65
N VAL A 222 9.56 -0.40 38.60
CA VAL A 222 8.84 0.07 39.79
C VAL A 222 9.42 -0.67 40.99
N PRO A 223 9.72 0.00 42.13
CA PRO A 223 10.21 -0.66 43.34
C PRO A 223 9.21 -1.66 43.90
N SER A 224 9.71 -2.70 44.57
CA SER A 224 8.86 -3.68 45.26
C SER A 224 8.22 -3.14 46.56
N THR A 225 8.79 -2.08 47.16
CA THR A 225 8.22 -1.38 48.30
C THR A 225 7.87 0.04 47.92
N LEU A 226 6.62 0.41 48.09
CA LEU A 226 6.07 1.71 47.73
C LEU A 226 5.40 2.35 48.94
N GLU A 227 5.87 3.52 49.35
CA GLU A 227 5.25 4.34 50.38
C GLU A 227 3.99 5.02 49.82
N ALA A 228 2.98 5.18 50.68
CA ALA A 228 1.75 5.86 50.27
C ALA A 228 2.03 7.30 49.82
N CYS A 229 1.41 7.71 48.72
CA CYS A 229 1.44 9.08 48.21
C CYS A 229 2.84 9.61 47.83
N LYS A 230 3.83 8.73 47.66
CA LYS A 230 5.19 9.08 47.25
C LYS A 230 5.35 8.83 45.75
N ASP A 231 6.03 9.74 45.04
CA ASP A 231 6.36 9.63 43.63
C ASP A 231 7.61 8.76 43.43
N TYR A 232 7.51 7.84 42.47
CA TYR A 232 8.60 6.99 41.98
C TYR A 232 8.81 7.22 40.52
N ALA A 233 9.88 7.93 40.18
CA ALA A 233 10.23 8.26 38.81
C ALA A 233 11.04 7.15 38.17
N TYR A 234 10.76 6.89 36.87
CA TYR A 234 11.52 5.98 36.04
C TYR A 234 11.77 6.61 34.67
N VAL A 235 12.95 6.34 34.07
CA VAL A 235 13.31 6.83 32.75
C VAL A 235 13.56 5.64 31.82
N ALA A 236 12.74 5.50 30.80
CA ALA A 236 12.90 4.48 29.79
C ALA A 236 13.48 5.06 28.47
N ASN A 237 14.32 4.28 27.80
CA ASN A 237 14.73 4.55 26.43
C ASN A 237 13.96 3.62 25.50
N VAL A 238 12.88 4.15 24.91
CA VAL A 238 12.02 3.41 23.98
C VAL A 238 12.57 3.61 22.56
N SER A 239 12.99 2.53 21.92
CA SER A 239 13.54 2.61 20.55
C SER A 239 12.57 3.34 19.61
N ALA A 240 13.11 4.20 18.77
CA ALA A 240 12.36 4.84 17.68
C ALA A 240 12.53 4.10 16.34
N ASN A 241 13.21 2.94 16.36
CA ASN A 241 13.44 2.13 15.17
C ASN A 241 12.34 1.07 15.04
N PHE A 242 11.20 1.47 14.50
CA PHE A 242 10.07 0.61 14.17
C PHE A 242 9.37 1.12 12.90
N ASN A 243 8.61 0.25 12.24
CA ASN A 243 7.88 0.59 11.03
C ASN A 243 6.58 1.33 11.36
N CYS A 244 6.33 2.45 10.68
CA CYS A 244 5.07 3.19 10.72
C CYS A 244 4.82 3.90 9.38
N ASP A 245 3.56 4.24 9.13
CA ASP A 245 3.18 4.97 7.91
C ASP A 245 3.42 6.47 8.06
N ASP A 246 3.11 7.04 9.25
CA ASP A 246 3.24 8.46 9.55
C ASP A 246 3.72 8.70 10.99
N TYR A 247 4.96 9.16 11.14
CA TYR A 247 5.54 9.50 12.45
C TYR A 247 4.82 10.65 13.17
N GLY A 248 4.04 11.46 12.45
CA GLY A 248 3.23 12.54 13.05
C GLY A 248 1.95 12.07 13.74
N LYS A 249 1.61 10.78 13.60
CA LYS A 249 0.37 10.19 14.15
C LYS A 249 0.63 9.13 15.22
N LEU A 250 1.82 9.15 15.79
CA LEU A 250 2.23 8.20 16.82
C LEU A 250 1.78 8.63 18.21
N GLN A 251 1.29 7.67 18.98
CA GLN A 251 0.93 7.80 20.39
C GLN A 251 1.80 6.85 21.21
N LEU A 252 2.21 7.27 22.39
CA LEU A 252 2.87 6.42 23.37
C LEU A 252 1.94 6.17 24.55
N THR A 253 1.66 4.91 24.81
CA THR A 253 0.93 4.46 26.00
C THR A 253 1.91 3.84 26.98
N VAL A 254 1.92 4.28 28.24
CA VAL A 254 2.53 3.56 29.36
C VAL A 254 1.45 2.81 30.12
N MET A 255 1.68 1.53 30.39
CA MET A 255 0.80 0.69 31.19
C MET A 255 1.52 0.30 32.50
N LEU A 256 0.85 0.46 33.63
CA LEU A 256 1.28 -0.09 34.91
C LEU A 256 0.72 -1.52 34.99
N TYR A 257 1.60 -2.47 34.82
CA TYR A 257 1.29 -3.91 34.80
C TYR A 257 1.65 -4.53 36.16
N ASP A 258 0.72 -5.29 36.71
CA ASP A 258 0.94 -6.09 37.93
C ASP A 258 1.21 -7.55 37.53
N ALA A 259 2.46 -7.97 37.62
CA ALA A 259 2.90 -9.31 37.27
C ALA A 259 2.36 -10.40 38.21
N ALA A 260 1.98 -10.05 39.46
CA ALA A 260 1.39 -11.02 40.37
C ALA A 260 -0.03 -11.44 39.97
N THR A 261 -0.78 -10.53 39.39
CA THR A 261 -2.19 -10.75 38.97
C THR A 261 -2.37 -10.88 37.48
N ASN A 262 -1.32 -10.65 36.69
CA ASN A 262 -1.36 -10.55 35.22
C ASN A 262 -2.41 -9.53 34.76
N THR A 263 -2.41 -8.32 35.35
CA THR A 263 -3.38 -7.28 35.00
C THR A 263 -2.71 -5.92 34.76
N ILE A 264 -3.29 -5.11 33.85
CA ILE A 264 -2.99 -3.69 33.74
C ILE A 264 -3.84 -2.96 34.80
N VAL A 265 -3.20 -2.28 35.74
CA VAL A 265 -3.90 -1.62 36.86
C VAL A 265 -4.22 -0.16 36.57
N ASN A 266 -3.44 0.50 35.72
CA ASN A 266 -3.69 1.84 35.20
C ASN A 266 -2.81 2.09 33.94
N ALA A 267 -3.08 3.17 33.21
CA ALA A 267 -2.30 3.58 32.05
C ALA A 267 -2.31 5.09 31.86
N ASP A 268 -1.37 5.59 31.05
CA ASP A 268 -1.36 6.96 30.54
C ASP A 268 -0.92 6.99 29.09
N ARG A 269 -1.34 8.01 28.33
CA ARG A 269 -1.05 8.13 26.90
C ARG A 269 -0.76 9.59 26.52
N VAL A 270 0.26 9.76 25.66
CA VAL A 270 0.62 11.06 25.08
C VAL A 270 0.96 10.88 23.60
N ALA A 271 0.82 11.95 22.81
CA ALA A 271 1.38 11.98 21.47
C ALA A 271 2.92 11.95 21.55
N LEU A 272 3.56 11.18 20.66
CA LEU A 272 5.02 11.21 20.55
C LEU A 272 5.49 12.53 19.93
N PRO A 273 6.59 13.11 20.43
CA PRO A 273 7.18 14.28 19.81
C PRO A 273 7.69 13.94 18.40
N LYS A 274 7.62 14.93 17.50
CA LYS A 274 8.15 14.78 16.14
C LYS A 274 9.65 14.48 16.19
N ARG A 275 10.09 13.53 15.37
CA ARG A 275 11.50 13.21 15.21
C ARG A 275 12.18 14.31 14.38
N THR A 276 13.22 14.89 14.90
CA THR A 276 13.96 15.98 14.26
C THR A 276 14.86 15.50 13.11
N ASP A 277 15.26 14.21 13.14
CA ASP A 277 16.06 13.59 12.11
C ASP A 277 15.28 13.29 10.81
N LEU A 278 13.94 13.22 10.87
CA LEU A 278 13.10 12.89 9.72
C LEU A 278 13.12 13.99 8.63
N ASP A 279 13.28 15.23 9.03
CA ASP A 279 13.31 16.40 8.13
C ASP A 279 14.74 16.77 7.73
N LYS A 280 15.75 16.11 8.32
CA LYS A 280 17.17 16.40 8.04
C LYS A 280 17.56 15.80 6.70
N THR A 281 18.03 16.66 5.79
CA THR A 281 18.54 16.27 4.48
C THR A 281 20.06 16.35 4.47
N LEU A 282 20.70 15.25 4.10
CA LEU A 282 22.13 15.22 3.82
C LEU A 282 22.35 15.51 2.32
N THR A 283 23.27 16.40 2.02
CA THR A 283 23.67 16.70 0.63
C THR A 283 25.11 16.27 0.42
N ILE A 284 25.34 15.45 -0.61
CA ILE A 284 26.66 14.97 -1.03
C ILE A 284 26.93 15.44 -2.45
N ASP A 285 28.02 16.19 -2.64
CA ASP A 285 28.51 16.52 -3.96
C ASP A 285 29.65 15.54 -4.36
N MET A 286 29.38 14.77 -5.40
CA MET A 286 30.33 13.82 -5.98
C MET A 286 31.34 14.50 -6.88
N GLY A 287 31.03 15.72 -7.38
CA GLY A 287 31.90 16.43 -8.31
C GLY A 287 32.21 15.58 -9.55
N GLN A 288 33.48 15.27 -9.76
CA GLN A 288 34.00 14.43 -10.86
C GLN A 288 34.55 13.07 -10.36
N GLU A 289 34.20 12.64 -9.16
CA GLU A 289 34.75 11.45 -8.48
C GLU A 289 33.68 10.36 -8.28
N PRO A 290 33.17 9.70 -9.35
CA PRO A 290 32.20 8.62 -9.21
C PRO A 290 32.83 7.42 -8.49
N GLY A 291 31.98 6.64 -7.80
CA GLY A 291 32.37 5.45 -7.05
C GLY A 291 32.80 5.73 -5.59
N THR A 292 32.67 6.97 -5.11
CA THR A 292 33.13 7.36 -3.76
C THR A 292 32.01 7.70 -2.78
N LEU A 293 30.74 7.48 -3.14
CA LEU A 293 29.58 7.84 -2.30
C LEU A 293 29.65 7.19 -0.92
N LYS A 294 29.98 5.89 -0.85
CA LYS A 294 30.10 5.16 0.41
C LYS A 294 31.15 5.77 1.34
N GLU A 295 32.30 6.18 0.79
CA GLU A 295 33.37 6.84 1.53
C GLU A 295 32.90 8.22 2.03
N LYS A 296 32.27 9.02 1.17
CA LYS A 296 31.77 10.37 1.51
C LYS A 296 30.65 10.34 2.56
N LEU A 297 29.81 9.30 2.57
CA LEU A 297 28.78 9.11 3.59
C LEU A 297 29.40 8.71 4.94
N GLY A 298 30.45 7.90 4.95
CA GLY A 298 31.14 7.48 6.17
C GLY A 298 30.19 6.95 7.25
N ASN A 299 30.16 7.61 8.41
CA ASN A 299 29.31 7.21 9.56
C ASN A 299 27.82 7.47 9.34
N ASP A 300 27.42 8.21 8.32
CA ASP A 300 26.02 8.52 8.02
C ASP A 300 25.38 7.51 7.07
N LEU A 301 26.16 6.56 6.52
CA LEU A 301 25.74 5.57 5.49
C LEU A 301 24.39 4.91 5.76
N TYR A 302 24.11 4.50 7.01
CA TYR A 302 22.85 3.83 7.37
C TYR A 302 21.94 4.65 8.30
N LYS A 303 22.20 5.96 8.44
CA LYS A 303 21.42 6.86 9.30
C LYS A 303 20.56 7.84 8.51
N VAL A 304 20.93 8.09 7.26
CA VAL A 304 20.28 9.08 6.40
C VAL A 304 18.91 8.60 5.94
N ARG A 305 17.92 9.48 6.07
CA ARG A 305 16.57 9.28 5.52
C ARG A 305 16.33 10.08 4.25
N ASN A 306 16.86 11.29 4.18
CA ASN A 306 16.72 12.17 3.03
C ASN A 306 18.10 12.49 2.49
N LEU A 307 18.39 12.06 1.26
CA LEU A 307 19.71 12.23 0.62
C LEU A 307 19.56 12.95 -0.71
N VAL A 308 20.34 14.00 -0.88
CA VAL A 308 20.54 14.68 -2.16
C VAL A 308 21.95 14.39 -2.64
N VAL A 309 22.09 13.87 -3.85
CA VAL A 309 23.37 13.59 -4.48
C VAL A 309 23.50 14.41 -5.77
N SER A 310 24.62 15.13 -5.92
CA SER A 310 24.96 15.87 -7.13
C SER A 310 26.30 15.41 -7.71
N GLY A 311 26.59 15.81 -8.96
CA GLY A 311 27.84 15.41 -9.64
C GLY A 311 27.77 14.02 -10.27
N LYS A 312 28.91 13.42 -10.56
CA LYS A 312 28.99 12.13 -11.28
C LYS A 312 28.86 10.95 -10.33
N ILE A 313 27.99 10.01 -10.67
CA ILE A 313 27.80 8.73 -9.96
C ILE A 313 27.93 7.56 -10.95
N ASN A 314 28.42 6.42 -10.49
CA ASN A 314 28.57 5.21 -11.30
C ASN A 314 27.93 3.97 -10.63
N GLY A 315 28.24 2.77 -11.13
CA GLY A 315 27.72 1.51 -10.61
C GLY A 315 28.00 1.29 -9.12
N ASP A 316 29.20 1.64 -8.62
CA ASP A 316 29.56 1.46 -7.21
C ASP A 316 28.74 2.37 -6.28
N ASP A 317 28.41 3.59 -6.75
CA ASP A 317 27.55 4.51 -6.03
C ASP A 317 26.10 4.00 -6.02
N LEU A 318 25.63 3.45 -7.16
CA LEU A 318 24.31 2.82 -7.23
C LEU A 318 24.24 1.58 -6.34
N ALA A 319 25.29 0.76 -6.23
CA ALA A 319 25.37 -0.35 -5.28
C ALA A 319 25.22 0.13 -3.83
N THR A 320 25.86 1.26 -3.49
CA THR A 320 25.73 1.88 -2.18
C THR A 320 24.28 2.32 -1.91
N LEU A 321 23.65 3.00 -2.86
CA LEU A 321 22.24 3.42 -2.76
C LEU A 321 21.29 2.23 -2.65
N ARG A 322 21.53 1.14 -3.40
CA ARG A 322 20.77 -0.12 -3.32
C ARG A 322 20.77 -0.69 -1.90
N ASP A 323 21.95 -0.71 -1.26
CA ASP A 323 22.08 -1.19 0.11
C ASP A 323 21.36 -0.27 1.10
N MET A 324 21.44 1.04 0.94
CA MET A 324 20.78 2.03 1.79
C MET A 324 19.25 1.99 1.72
N VAL A 325 18.66 1.59 0.59
CA VAL A 325 17.21 1.47 0.41
C VAL A 325 16.67 0.05 0.67
N GLY A 326 17.56 -0.91 0.96
CA GLY A 326 17.19 -2.27 1.36
C GLY A 326 16.89 -3.22 0.20
N CYS A 327 17.57 -3.06 -0.94
CA CYS A 327 17.58 -4.06 -2.03
C CYS A 327 18.48 -5.27 -1.71
N THR A 328 19.23 -5.22 -0.63
CA THR A 328 20.21 -6.21 -0.21
C THR A 328 19.81 -6.80 1.15
N ASP A 329 20.71 -7.57 1.78
CA ASP A 329 20.49 -8.15 3.12
C ASP A 329 20.51 -7.12 4.26
N ASN A 330 20.54 -5.82 3.97
CA ASN A 330 20.43 -4.78 4.98
C ASN A 330 19.05 -4.83 5.66
N LYS A 331 19.04 -5.30 6.91
CA LYS A 331 17.80 -5.52 7.68
C LYS A 331 17.15 -4.24 8.23
N THR A 332 17.86 -3.11 8.20
CA THR A 332 17.37 -1.83 8.76
C THR A 332 17.64 -0.65 7.81
N PRO A 333 17.18 -0.71 6.55
CA PRO A 333 17.39 0.38 5.60
C PRO A 333 16.60 1.62 6.06
N LYS A 334 17.19 2.81 5.94
CA LYS A 334 16.58 4.07 6.40
C LYS A 334 16.35 5.10 5.31
N LEU A 335 17.08 5.00 4.19
CA LEU A 335 16.96 5.95 3.09
C LEU A 335 15.56 5.88 2.48
N ALA A 336 14.79 6.93 2.71
CA ALA A 336 13.40 7.01 2.29
C ALA A 336 13.20 7.97 1.11
N ASN A 337 13.93 9.08 1.08
CA ASN A 337 13.80 10.09 0.04
C ASN A 337 15.17 10.33 -0.61
N LEU A 338 15.25 10.07 -1.91
CA LEU A 338 16.48 10.17 -2.70
C LEU A 338 16.31 11.17 -3.83
N ASP A 339 17.11 12.24 -3.82
CA ASP A 339 17.13 13.21 -4.90
C ASP A 339 18.46 13.09 -5.67
N LEU A 340 18.38 12.62 -6.91
CA LEU A 340 19.45 12.51 -7.87
C LEU A 340 19.32 13.54 -9.01
N SER A 341 18.40 14.50 -8.91
CA SER A 341 18.08 15.42 -10.02
C SER A 341 19.29 16.21 -10.53
N ALA A 342 20.25 16.51 -9.63
CA ALA A 342 21.51 17.17 -9.93
C ALA A 342 22.68 16.19 -10.17
N ALA A 343 22.45 14.88 -10.14
CA ALA A 343 23.46 13.88 -10.45
C ALA A 343 23.51 13.56 -11.95
N GLN A 344 24.64 12.99 -12.38
CA GLN A 344 24.81 12.39 -13.70
C GLN A 344 25.30 10.96 -13.54
N ILE A 345 24.57 10.00 -14.10
CA ILE A 345 25.00 8.61 -14.13
C ILE A 345 26.02 8.44 -15.25
N VAL A 346 27.22 7.96 -14.90
CA VAL A 346 28.29 7.66 -15.85
C VAL A 346 28.65 6.18 -15.80
N LYS A 347 29.08 5.63 -16.92
CA LYS A 347 29.54 4.23 -17.02
C LYS A 347 30.70 3.94 -16.08
N GLY A 348 30.83 2.70 -15.68
CA GLY A 348 31.86 2.17 -14.77
C GLY A 348 31.26 1.75 -13.44
N GLY A 349 32.03 0.95 -12.70
CA GLY A 349 31.62 0.35 -11.43
C GLY A 349 30.58 -0.76 -11.56
N VAL A 350 30.39 -1.48 -10.47
CA VAL A 350 29.50 -2.65 -10.37
C VAL A 350 28.31 -2.30 -9.47
N TYR A 351 27.09 -2.33 -10.01
CA TYR A 351 25.91 -1.96 -9.23
C TYR A 351 25.18 -3.16 -8.58
N MET A 352 25.43 -4.39 -9.09
CA MET A 352 24.83 -5.61 -8.58
C MET A 352 25.66 -6.82 -9.01
N GLU A 353 26.21 -7.59 -8.07
CA GLU A 353 27.11 -8.74 -8.29
C GLU A 353 27.98 -8.62 -9.56
N ASP A 354 27.70 -9.36 -10.62
CA ASP A 354 28.50 -9.34 -11.87
C ASP A 354 28.04 -8.30 -12.90
N TYR A 355 27.12 -7.37 -12.53
CA TYR A 355 26.55 -6.38 -13.44
C TYR A 355 27.31 -5.04 -13.39
N GLU A 356 28.11 -4.79 -14.41
CA GLU A 356 28.80 -3.52 -14.61
C GLU A 356 27.89 -2.49 -15.29
N LEU A 357 28.01 -1.22 -14.91
CA LEU A 357 27.34 -0.12 -15.58
C LEU A 357 28.12 0.30 -16.85
N ASN A 358 27.61 -0.07 -18.00
CA ASN A 358 28.29 0.10 -19.29
C ASN A 358 27.80 1.29 -20.13
N ILE A 359 26.75 1.99 -19.67
CA ILE A 359 26.04 3.04 -20.43
C ILE A 359 25.90 4.28 -19.56
N ASP A 360 26.22 5.46 -20.11
CA ASP A 360 25.96 6.74 -19.47
C ASP A 360 24.47 7.11 -19.52
N ASP A 361 24.02 7.94 -18.58
CA ASP A 361 22.65 8.48 -18.50
C ASP A 361 21.57 7.37 -18.54
N TYR A 362 21.89 6.21 -18.00
CA TYR A 362 21.04 5.02 -17.91
C TYR A 362 20.85 4.58 -16.45
N LEU A 363 19.60 4.49 -16.02
CA LEU A 363 19.27 3.85 -14.73
C LEU A 363 19.17 2.34 -14.98
N PRO A 364 20.10 1.51 -14.47
CA PRO A 364 20.23 0.14 -14.93
C PRO A 364 19.08 -0.79 -14.52
N ASP A 365 19.05 -1.95 -15.18
CA ASP A 365 18.06 -3.00 -14.91
C ASP A 365 18.13 -3.43 -13.44
N ASN A 366 16.96 -3.65 -12.83
CA ASN A 366 16.81 -4.13 -11.46
C ASN A 366 17.48 -3.28 -10.36
N VAL A 367 17.89 -2.02 -10.68
CA VAL A 367 18.72 -1.21 -9.77
C VAL A 367 18.09 -0.95 -8.40
N PHE A 368 16.79 -0.74 -8.32
CA PHE A 368 16.06 -0.56 -7.06
C PHE A 368 14.94 -1.62 -6.88
N GLU A 369 15.08 -2.75 -7.57
CA GLU A 369 14.18 -3.88 -7.37
C GLU A 369 14.19 -4.32 -5.89
N PHE A 370 12.98 -4.57 -5.33
CA PHE A 370 12.74 -4.93 -3.93
C PHE A 370 13.17 -3.88 -2.89
N ALA A 371 13.36 -2.62 -3.26
CA ALA A 371 13.67 -1.58 -2.28
C ALA A 371 12.56 -1.44 -1.22
N VAL A 372 12.89 -1.65 0.05
CA VAL A 372 11.90 -1.68 1.15
C VAL A 372 11.64 -0.32 1.77
N SER A 373 12.63 0.58 1.82
CA SER A 373 12.49 1.87 2.53
C SER A 373 12.26 3.07 1.62
N LEU A 374 12.54 2.96 0.30
CA LEU A 374 12.46 4.07 -0.64
C LEU A 374 11.01 4.55 -0.83
N ARG A 375 10.71 5.80 -0.46
CA ARG A 375 9.36 6.41 -0.57
C ARG A 375 9.23 7.39 -1.72
N SER A 376 10.30 8.15 -1.99
CA SER A 376 10.35 9.05 -3.14
C SER A 376 11.73 9.06 -3.77
N ILE A 377 11.74 9.24 -5.09
CA ILE A 377 12.96 9.43 -5.85
C ILE A 377 12.78 10.50 -6.93
N ALA A 378 13.74 11.42 -7.04
CA ALA A 378 13.92 12.26 -8.22
C ALA A 378 15.12 11.71 -9.02
N VAL A 379 14.88 11.30 -10.27
CA VAL A 379 15.93 10.73 -11.12
C VAL A 379 16.82 11.82 -11.72
N PRO A 380 18.05 11.49 -12.18
CA PRO A 380 18.96 12.46 -12.79
C PRO A 380 18.32 13.23 -13.95
N GLY A 381 18.59 14.55 -14.00
CA GLY A 381 18.09 15.41 -15.08
C GLY A 381 18.65 15.07 -16.47
N THR A 382 19.80 14.40 -16.53
CA THR A 382 20.44 13.91 -17.76
C THR A 382 19.94 12.54 -18.21
N LEU A 383 19.13 11.86 -17.37
CA LEU A 383 18.72 10.47 -17.61
C LEU A 383 17.97 10.31 -18.94
N ARG A 384 18.40 9.34 -19.76
CA ARG A 384 17.80 9.01 -21.04
C ARG A 384 16.90 7.79 -20.98
N SER A 385 17.21 6.83 -20.13
CA SER A 385 16.47 5.57 -20.07
C SER A 385 16.41 5.00 -18.67
N ILE A 386 15.24 4.47 -18.29
CA ILE A 386 15.02 3.64 -17.12
C ILE A 386 14.97 2.20 -17.60
N GLY A 387 15.79 1.33 -17.01
CA GLY A 387 15.97 -0.06 -17.41
C GLY A 387 14.84 -0.97 -16.98
N TYR A 388 14.94 -2.22 -17.43
CA TYR A 388 14.04 -3.31 -17.13
C TYR A 388 13.92 -3.50 -15.60
N ALA A 389 12.69 -3.58 -15.09
CA ALA A 389 12.40 -3.85 -13.67
C ALA A 389 13.12 -2.92 -12.66
N ALA A 390 13.55 -1.70 -13.08
CA ALA A 390 14.40 -0.83 -12.28
C ALA A 390 13.84 -0.49 -10.89
N PHE A 391 12.51 -0.45 -10.73
CA PHE A 391 11.79 -0.24 -9.46
C PHE A 391 10.74 -1.34 -9.21
N GLN A 392 10.94 -2.53 -9.78
CA GLN A 392 9.98 -3.62 -9.60
C GLN A 392 9.89 -4.00 -8.11
N ASP A 393 8.66 -4.29 -7.66
CA ASP A 393 8.36 -4.70 -6.28
C ASP A 393 8.97 -3.76 -5.21
N THR A 394 9.04 -2.45 -5.49
CA THR A 394 9.47 -1.43 -4.53
C THR A 394 8.34 -1.14 -3.55
N TYR A 395 8.45 -1.65 -2.33
CA TYR A 395 7.36 -1.76 -1.34
C TYR A 395 6.78 -0.42 -0.88
N SER A 396 7.63 0.58 -0.70
CA SER A 396 7.27 1.86 -0.06
C SER A 396 7.20 3.03 -1.02
N LEU A 397 7.56 2.86 -2.29
CA LEU A 397 7.68 3.93 -3.28
C LEU A 397 6.29 4.52 -3.60
N ARG A 398 6.11 5.82 -3.33
CA ARG A 398 4.85 6.56 -3.55
C ARG A 398 4.93 7.57 -4.67
N GLU A 399 6.10 8.18 -4.84
CA GLU A 399 6.31 9.25 -5.81
C GLU A 399 7.65 9.09 -6.55
N VAL A 400 7.58 9.27 -7.87
CA VAL A 400 8.75 9.31 -8.75
C VAL A 400 8.71 10.59 -9.55
N THR A 401 9.78 11.40 -9.46
CA THR A 401 9.96 12.60 -10.27
C THR A 401 10.84 12.26 -11.46
N LEU A 402 10.28 12.30 -12.66
CA LEU A 402 10.98 12.13 -13.92
C LEU A 402 11.27 13.48 -14.55
N ASN A 403 12.45 13.65 -15.11
CA ASN A 403 12.89 14.91 -15.72
C ASN A 403 12.74 14.87 -17.24
N GLU A 404 12.61 16.05 -17.85
CA GLU A 404 12.67 16.20 -19.31
C GLU A 404 14.02 15.71 -19.84
N GLY A 405 14.02 15.05 -21.00
CA GLY A 405 15.17 14.36 -21.56
C GLY A 405 15.10 12.83 -21.48
N LEU A 406 14.24 12.29 -20.57
CA LEU A 406 13.97 10.86 -20.52
C LEU A 406 13.24 10.41 -21.79
N GLU A 407 13.78 9.41 -22.47
CA GLU A 407 13.27 8.93 -23.77
C GLU A 407 12.57 7.56 -23.68
N LYS A 408 13.04 6.70 -22.75
CA LYS A 408 12.56 5.32 -22.62
C LYS A 408 12.29 4.94 -21.17
N ILE A 409 11.14 4.28 -20.95
CA ILE A 409 10.83 3.55 -19.71
C ILE A 409 10.59 2.09 -20.11
N ASP A 410 11.44 1.19 -19.62
CA ASP A 410 11.44 -0.21 -20.07
C ASP A 410 10.35 -1.04 -19.38
N THR A 411 10.22 -2.27 -19.85
CA THR A 411 9.30 -3.30 -19.38
C THR A 411 9.46 -3.49 -17.87
N TRP A 412 8.33 -3.56 -17.14
CA TRP A 412 8.23 -3.80 -15.69
C TRP A 412 8.91 -2.76 -14.81
N ALA A 413 9.34 -1.63 -15.35
CA ALA A 413 10.13 -0.64 -14.61
C ALA A 413 9.54 -0.26 -13.24
N PHE A 414 8.21 -0.21 -13.10
CA PHE A 414 7.48 0.07 -11.85
C PHE A 414 6.48 -1.03 -11.47
N ALA A 415 6.53 -2.18 -12.14
CA ALA A 415 5.57 -3.26 -11.89
C ALA A 415 5.67 -3.83 -10.46
N SER A 416 4.58 -4.41 -9.98
CA SER A 416 4.57 -5.09 -8.69
C SER A 416 3.88 -6.45 -8.82
N TRP A 417 4.60 -7.53 -8.48
CA TRP A 417 4.10 -8.90 -8.60
C TRP A 417 3.87 -9.57 -7.26
N ASN A 418 4.77 -9.32 -6.31
CA ASN A 418 4.81 -10.01 -5.03
C ASN A 418 4.10 -9.24 -3.92
N VAL A 419 3.88 -7.93 -4.11
CA VAL A 419 3.26 -7.04 -3.13
C VAL A 419 2.34 -6.04 -3.80
N GLU A 420 1.48 -5.41 -3.04
CA GLU A 420 0.70 -4.28 -3.53
C GLU A 420 1.58 -3.03 -3.61
N SER A 421 1.80 -2.52 -4.84
CA SER A 421 2.57 -1.29 -5.07
C SER A 421 2.00 -0.12 -4.28
N SER A 422 2.90 0.68 -3.71
CA SER A 422 2.56 1.94 -3.01
C SER A 422 2.59 3.16 -3.92
N LEU A 423 2.96 3.03 -5.20
CA LEU A 423 3.05 4.13 -6.15
C LEU A 423 1.69 4.79 -6.36
N GLU A 424 1.60 6.07 -6.03
CA GLU A 424 0.35 6.85 -6.10
C GLU A 424 0.37 7.85 -7.26
N LYS A 425 1.56 8.38 -7.58
CA LYS A 425 1.71 9.47 -8.54
C LYS A 425 2.98 9.34 -9.37
N ILE A 426 2.86 9.60 -10.68
CA ILE A 426 4.00 9.76 -11.59
C ILE A 426 3.63 10.67 -12.76
N ASN A 427 4.53 11.58 -13.12
CA ASN A 427 4.39 12.46 -14.27
C ASN A 427 5.35 11.99 -15.37
N ILE A 428 4.82 11.70 -16.55
CA ILE A 428 5.60 11.24 -17.72
C ILE A 428 6.00 12.47 -18.55
N PRO A 429 7.31 12.70 -18.76
CA PRO A 429 7.82 13.84 -19.51
C PRO A 429 7.39 13.88 -20.99
N SER A 430 7.53 15.05 -21.59
CA SER A 430 7.21 15.25 -23.03
C SER A 430 8.13 14.46 -23.94
N THR A 431 9.32 14.14 -23.50
CA THR A 431 10.37 13.47 -24.30
C THR A 431 10.25 11.95 -24.34
N VAL A 432 9.40 11.34 -23.48
CA VAL A 432 9.21 9.88 -23.47
C VAL A 432 8.56 9.42 -24.76
N ARG A 433 9.28 8.59 -25.53
CA ARG A 433 8.89 8.03 -26.82
C ARG A 433 8.79 6.50 -26.84
N SER A 434 9.25 5.85 -25.79
CA SER A 434 9.15 4.40 -25.62
C SER A 434 8.61 4.09 -24.23
N PHE A 435 7.46 3.41 -24.20
CA PHE A 435 6.71 3.07 -23.02
C PHE A 435 6.02 1.72 -23.23
N GLU A 436 6.21 0.78 -22.32
CA GLU A 436 5.71 -0.59 -22.46
C GLU A 436 4.43 -0.84 -21.64
N GLY A 437 3.56 -1.70 -22.15
CA GLY A 437 2.27 -2.00 -21.51
C GLY A 437 2.35 -2.59 -20.10
N THR A 438 3.47 -3.19 -19.75
CA THR A 438 3.70 -3.79 -18.42
C THR A 438 4.39 -2.87 -17.42
N THR A 439 4.74 -1.64 -17.83
CA THR A 439 5.53 -0.70 -16.99
C THR A 439 4.93 -0.51 -15.60
N PHE A 440 3.59 -0.40 -15.48
CA PHE A 440 2.88 -0.22 -14.21
C PHE A 440 1.97 -1.41 -13.86
N ALA A 441 2.29 -2.62 -14.32
CA ALA A 441 1.48 -3.79 -14.00
C ALA A 441 1.30 -3.94 -12.48
N SER A 442 0.06 -4.18 -12.05
CA SER A 442 -0.36 -4.31 -10.64
C SER A 442 -0.15 -3.09 -9.73
N CYS A 443 0.15 -1.90 -10.28
CA CYS A 443 0.19 -0.64 -9.51
C CYS A 443 -1.22 -0.14 -9.18
N TYR A 444 -1.95 -0.85 -8.32
CA TYR A 444 -3.36 -0.57 -8.05
C TYR A 444 -3.64 0.71 -7.25
N LYS A 445 -2.61 1.33 -6.65
CA LYS A 445 -2.72 2.63 -5.95
C LYS A 445 -2.40 3.81 -6.85
N LEU A 446 -1.88 3.59 -8.06
CA LEU A 446 -1.56 4.64 -9.00
C LEU A 446 -2.86 5.33 -9.47
N LYS A 447 -3.05 6.57 -9.06
CA LYS A 447 -4.22 7.42 -9.38
C LYS A 447 -3.82 8.59 -10.28
N ASP A 448 -2.65 9.16 -10.03
CA ASP A 448 -2.14 10.36 -10.69
C ASP A 448 -1.07 9.97 -11.73
N LEU A 449 -1.48 9.31 -12.80
CA LEU A 449 -0.64 9.12 -13.99
C LEU A 449 -0.90 10.30 -14.94
N VAL A 450 0.10 11.15 -15.11
CA VAL A 450 -0.01 12.36 -15.92
C VAL A 450 1.04 12.34 -17.03
N PHE A 451 0.60 12.43 -18.28
CA PHE A 451 1.47 12.68 -19.43
C PHE A 451 1.56 14.18 -19.68
N HIS A 452 2.79 14.68 -19.91
CA HIS A 452 2.98 16.07 -20.27
C HIS A 452 2.17 16.40 -21.55
N SER A 453 1.46 17.54 -21.59
CA SER A 453 0.55 17.91 -22.69
C SER A 453 1.24 17.93 -24.05
N ASP A 454 2.51 18.30 -24.06
CA ASP A 454 3.35 18.41 -25.26
C ASP A 454 4.01 17.09 -25.67
N ASN A 455 3.73 15.97 -24.97
CA ASN A 455 4.21 14.67 -25.42
C ASN A 455 3.62 14.35 -26.81
N PRO A 456 4.48 14.19 -27.85
CA PRO A 456 3.98 13.98 -29.22
C PRO A 456 3.62 12.52 -29.51
N TYR A 457 3.95 11.58 -28.60
CA TYR A 457 3.83 10.14 -28.85
C TYR A 457 2.62 9.54 -28.15
N TYR A 458 2.30 10.01 -26.93
CA TYR A 458 1.28 9.41 -26.07
C TYR A 458 0.28 10.42 -25.55
N THR A 459 -0.90 9.92 -25.20
CA THR A 459 -1.96 10.66 -24.50
C THR A 459 -2.62 9.74 -23.48
N PHE A 460 -3.17 10.33 -22.42
CA PHE A 460 -3.89 9.64 -21.37
C PHE A 460 -5.28 10.26 -21.19
N ASP A 461 -6.33 9.43 -21.19
CA ASP A 461 -7.73 9.88 -21.08
C ASP A 461 -8.31 9.78 -19.66
N GLY A 462 -7.46 9.52 -18.65
CA GLY A 462 -7.87 9.26 -17.27
C GLY A 462 -8.16 7.78 -16.98
N LYS A 463 -8.11 6.90 -17.98
CA LYS A 463 -8.37 5.46 -17.85
C LYS A 463 -7.27 4.62 -18.49
N ALA A 464 -6.81 5.04 -19.67
CA ALA A 464 -5.82 4.32 -20.44
C ALA A 464 -4.87 5.27 -21.18
N VAL A 465 -3.68 4.76 -21.48
CA VAL A 465 -2.67 5.40 -22.32
C VAL A 465 -2.82 4.92 -23.75
N TYR A 466 -2.83 5.85 -24.67
CA TYR A 466 -2.88 5.60 -26.10
C TYR A 466 -1.70 6.24 -26.81
N THR A 467 -1.40 5.77 -28.03
CA THR A 467 -0.63 6.58 -28.98
C THR A 467 -1.36 7.90 -29.26
N LYS A 468 -0.63 8.96 -29.63
CA LYS A 468 -1.18 10.33 -29.77
C LYS A 468 -2.35 10.43 -30.75
N ASP A 469 -2.35 9.57 -31.76
CA ASP A 469 -3.42 9.44 -32.77
C ASP A 469 -4.59 8.54 -32.33
N TYR A 470 -4.54 8.02 -31.09
CA TYR A 470 -5.46 7.01 -30.59
C TYR A 470 -5.48 5.70 -31.38
N GLY A 471 -4.50 5.45 -32.26
CA GLY A 471 -4.44 4.24 -33.10
C GLY A 471 -4.17 2.95 -32.31
N GLN A 472 -3.52 3.07 -31.16
CA GLN A 472 -3.15 1.94 -30.33
C GLN A 472 -3.38 2.24 -28.84
N ILE A 473 -3.98 1.29 -28.10
CA ILE A 473 -3.96 1.30 -26.64
C ILE A 473 -2.66 0.65 -26.16
N VAL A 474 -1.93 1.39 -25.29
CA VAL A 474 -0.60 1.03 -24.81
C VAL A 474 -0.67 0.45 -23.40
N HIS A 475 -1.47 1.06 -22.52
CA HIS A 475 -1.60 0.64 -21.13
C HIS A 475 -2.94 1.06 -20.55
N ILE A 476 -3.53 0.22 -19.69
CA ILE A 476 -4.68 0.61 -18.86
C ILE A 476 -4.20 0.93 -17.45
N LEU A 477 -4.76 1.98 -16.86
CA LEU A 477 -4.48 2.28 -15.46
C LEU A 477 -4.94 1.09 -14.58
N PRO A 478 -4.05 0.41 -13.84
CA PRO A 478 -4.40 -0.80 -13.08
C PRO A 478 -5.48 -0.60 -12.01
N SER A 479 -5.64 0.64 -11.52
CA SER A 479 -6.70 1.02 -10.58
C SER A 479 -8.08 1.17 -11.24
N TYR A 480 -8.17 1.25 -12.57
CA TYR A 480 -9.45 1.42 -13.28
C TYR A 480 -10.29 0.14 -13.22
N ALA A 481 -11.48 0.23 -12.66
CA ALA A 481 -12.38 -0.91 -12.41
C ALA A 481 -13.73 -0.80 -13.17
N GLY A 482 -13.76 -0.06 -14.27
CA GLY A 482 -14.96 0.16 -15.08
C GLY A 482 -15.01 -0.68 -16.35
N VAL A 483 -15.94 -0.31 -17.24
CA VAL A 483 -15.99 -0.79 -18.63
C VAL A 483 -15.19 0.17 -19.51
N LEU A 484 -14.22 -0.35 -20.24
CA LEU A 484 -13.42 0.42 -21.19
C LEU A 484 -13.93 0.19 -22.63
N SER A 485 -14.47 1.24 -23.25
CA SER A 485 -14.75 1.25 -24.67
C SER A 485 -13.66 2.05 -25.38
N LEU A 486 -12.98 1.43 -26.34
CA LEU A 486 -11.90 2.07 -27.07
C LEU A 486 -12.41 3.15 -28.02
N PRO A 487 -11.62 4.21 -28.26
CA PRO A 487 -11.89 5.20 -29.30
C PRO A 487 -12.04 4.54 -30.70
N ASP A 488 -12.86 5.13 -31.56
CA ASP A 488 -13.09 4.62 -32.92
C ASP A 488 -11.83 4.55 -33.81
N ALA A 489 -10.81 5.35 -33.49
CA ALA A 489 -9.51 5.31 -34.16
C ALA A 489 -8.65 4.10 -33.75
N CYS A 490 -8.93 3.45 -32.63
CA CYS A 490 -8.07 2.40 -32.08
C CYS A 490 -8.16 1.12 -32.91
N ARG A 491 -7.00 0.65 -33.36
CA ARG A 491 -6.85 -0.54 -34.24
C ARG A 491 -6.07 -1.65 -33.56
N THR A 492 -5.25 -1.31 -32.57
CA THR A 492 -4.33 -2.26 -31.96
C THR A 492 -4.42 -2.21 -30.43
N VAL A 493 -4.52 -3.38 -29.83
CA VAL A 493 -4.28 -3.59 -28.40
C VAL A 493 -2.84 -4.07 -28.26
N GLN A 494 -1.99 -3.28 -27.61
CA GLN A 494 -0.56 -3.59 -27.51
C GLN A 494 -0.31 -4.83 -26.67
N TRP A 495 0.88 -5.42 -26.82
CA TRP A 495 1.39 -6.52 -26.00
C TRP A 495 1.30 -6.18 -24.51
N SER A 496 0.69 -7.07 -23.71
CA SER A 496 0.51 -6.97 -22.26
C SER A 496 -0.11 -5.65 -21.73
N SER A 497 -0.81 -4.89 -22.58
CA SER A 497 -1.31 -3.55 -22.27
C SER A 497 -2.39 -3.49 -21.16
N LEU A 498 -3.15 -4.58 -20.97
CA LEU A 498 -4.23 -4.67 -20.01
C LEU A 498 -3.98 -5.77 -18.97
N ARG A 499 -2.74 -6.19 -18.82
CA ARG A 499 -2.35 -7.24 -17.88
C ARG A 499 -2.62 -6.82 -16.44
N SER A 500 -3.14 -7.76 -15.63
CA SER A 500 -3.44 -7.58 -14.20
C SER A 500 -4.42 -6.45 -13.86
N GLY A 501 -5.29 -6.07 -14.82
CA GLY A 501 -6.30 -5.02 -14.62
C GLY A 501 -7.50 -5.48 -13.78
N LYS A 502 -8.20 -4.50 -13.20
CA LYS A 502 -9.49 -4.69 -12.46
C LYS A 502 -10.71 -4.40 -13.36
N LEU A 503 -10.54 -4.48 -14.66
CA LEU A 503 -11.51 -4.14 -15.67
C LEU A 503 -12.77 -5.02 -15.57
N LYS A 504 -13.96 -4.41 -15.55
CA LYS A 504 -15.23 -5.16 -15.57
C LYS A 504 -15.65 -5.59 -16.97
N GLY A 505 -15.34 -4.81 -17.98
CA GLY A 505 -15.65 -5.12 -19.36
C GLY A 505 -14.82 -4.32 -20.34
N PHE A 506 -14.69 -4.82 -21.56
CA PHE A 506 -13.91 -4.19 -22.61
C PHE A 506 -14.63 -4.26 -23.94
N VAL A 507 -14.62 -3.16 -24.69
CA VAL A 507 -15.20 -3.08 -26.04
C VAL A 507 -14.19 -2.45 -27.00
N GLY A 508 -13.73 -3.24 -27.96
CA GLY A 508 -12.81 -2.83 -29.03
C GLY A 508 -13.45 -2.99 -30.42
N LYS A 509 -14.46 -2.13 -30.75
CA LYS A 509 -15.25 -2.26 -31.99
C LYS A 509 -14.39 -2.31 -33.26
N ASN A 510 -13.37 -1.46 -33.33
CA ASN A 510 -12.55 -1.29 -34.55
C ASN A 510 -11.16 -1.93 -34.44
N VAL A 511 -10.93 -2.76 -33.43
CA VAL A 511 -9.66 -3.45 -33.26
C VAL A 511 -9.41 -4.44 -34.39
N ILE A 512 -8.20 -4.38 -34.95
CA ILE A 512 -7.71 -5.28 -35.99
C ILE A 512 -6.77 -6.32 -35.43
N GLU A 513 -6.03 -5.94 -34.39
CA GLU A 513 -5.00 -6.76 -33.77
C GLU A 513 -5.00 -6.71 -32.25
N ILE A 514 -4.93 -7.87 -31.62
CA ILE A 514 -4.73 -8.05 -30.18
C ILE A 514 -3.31 -8.59 -29.99
N GLY A 515 -2.46 -7.85 -29.27
CA GLY A 515 -1.10 -8.26 -28.93
C GLY A 515 -1.05 -9.47 -28.00
N GLY A 516 0.10 -10.12 -27.94
CA GLY A 516 0.30 -11.24 -27.02
C GLY A 516 0.15 -10.80 -25.57
N HIS A 517 -0.37 -11.69 -24.73
CA HIS A 517 -0.62 -11.46 -23.30
C HIS A 517 -1.40 -10.16 -22.98
N ALA A 518 -2.10 -9.57 -23.94
CA ALA A 518 -2.75 -8.27 -23.81
C ALA A 518 -3.70 -8.18 -22.60
N PHE A 519 -4.41 -9.24 -22.29
CA PHE A 519 -5.36 -9.36 -21.18
C PHE A 519 -4.93 -10.44 -20.17
N ALA A 520 -3.65 -10.78 -20.13
CA ALA A 520 -3.16 -11.78 -19.18
C ALA A 520 -3.39 -11.33 -17.74
N ASP A 521 -3.64 -12.30 -16.84
CA ASP A 521 -3.89 -12.05 -15.42
C ASP A 521 -5.05 -11.07 -15.13
N LEU A 522 -6.04 -11.00 -16.03
CA LEU A 522 -7.24 -10.19 -15.83
C LEU A 522 -8.22 -10.90 -14.89
N TRP A 523 -8.37 -10.41 -13.67
CA TRP A 523 -9.02 -11.15 -12.57
C TRP A 523 -10.54 -10.97 -12.47
N SER A 524 -11.14 -10.01 -13.19
CA SER A 524 -12.51 -9.58 -12.89
C SER A 524 -13.37 -9.17 -14.09
N ALA A 525 -12.97 -9.48 -15.32
CA ALA A 525 -13.75 -9.08 -16.48
C ALA A 525 -14.98 -9.98 -16.67
N ASP A 526 -16.15 -9.36 -16.74
CA ASP A 526 -17.38 -10.05 -17.09
C ASP A 526 -17.38 -10.43 -18.58
N TYR A 527 -16.81 -9.56 -19.42
CA TYR A 527 -16.72 -9.78 -20.86
C TYR A 527 -15.60 -8.98 -21.54
N LEU A 528 -15.15 -9.52 -22.67
CA LEU A 528 -14.37 -8.80 -23.68
C LEU A 528 -15.12 -8.88 -25.01
N ALA A 529 -15.18 -7.76 -25.76
CA ALA A 529 -15.97 -7.66 -26.97
C ALA A 529 -15.17 -6.97 -28.09
N PHE A 530 -15.05 -7.61 -29.24
CA PHE A 530 -14.33 -7.15 -30.42
C PHE A 530 -15.22 -7.18 -31.65
N GLY A 531 -15.05 -6.20 -32.55
CA GLY A 531 -15.88 -6.09 -33.75
C GLY A 531 -15.40 -6.96 -34.93
N SER A 532 -16.09 -6.82 -36.06
CA SER A 532 -15.89 -7.60 -37.29
C SER A 532 -14.50 -7.41 -37.92
N LYS A 533 -13.77 -6.35 -37.56
CA LYS A 533 -12.46 -6.01 -38.15
C LYS A 533 -11.28 -6.80 -37.54
N LEU A 534 -11.49 -7.61 -36.49
CA LEU A 534 -10.43 -8.38 -35.86
C LEU A 534 -9.84 -9.40 -36.80
N LYS A 535 -8.53 -9.30 -37.07
CA LYS A 535 -7.80 -10.15 -38.02
C LYS A 535 -6.64 -10.93 -37.40
N ARG A 536 -6.04 -10.40 -36.31
CA ARG A 536 -4.86 -11.02 -35.68
C ARG A 536 -4.98 -11.07 -34.17
N VAL A 537 -4.51 -12.18 -33.59
CA VAL A 537 -4.46 -12.41 -32.16
C VAL A 537 -3.09 -12.96 -31.81
N GLY A 538 -2.35 -12.28 -30.95
CA GLY A 538 -1.03 -12.71 -30.50
C GLY A 538 -1.05 -13.93 -29.60
N ILE A 539 0.12 -14.33 -29.10
CA ILE A 539 0.28 -15.50 -28.23
C ILE A 539 -0.41 -15.27 -26.89
N GLY A 540 -1.20 -16.24 -26.43
CA GLY A 540 -1.81 -16.26 -25.09
C GLY A 540 -2.48 -14.97 -24.62
N PRO A 541 -3.31 -14.29 -25.45
CA PRO A 541 -3.78 -12.93 -25.15
C PRO A 541 -4.63 -12.85 -23.88
N PHE A 542 -5.21 -13.96 -23.45
CA PHE A 542 -6.07 -14.08 -22.26
C PHE A 542 -5.50 -15.05 -21.22
N SER A 543 -4.18 -15.28 -21.22
CA SER A 543 -3.52 -16.23 -20.30
C SER A 543 -3.85 -15.89 -18.87
N TYR A 544 -4.23 -16.90 -18.08
CA TYR A 544 -4.60 -16.77 -16.65
C TYR A 544 -5.74 -15.78 -16.37
N ALA A 545 -6.46 -15.29 -17.41
CA ALA A 545 -7.60 -14.40 -17.21
C ALA A 545 -8.82 -15.16 -16.68
N ARG A 546 -9.58 -14.53 -15.79
CA ARG A 546 -10.91 -14.99 -15.37
C ARG A 546 -11.95 -14.26 -16.18
N LEU A 547 -12.31 -14.84 -17.32
CA LEU A 547 -13.24 -14.28 -18.28
C LEU A 547 -14.50 -15.16 -18.38
N ASN A 548 -15.68 -14.55 -18.32
CA ASN A 548 -16.95 -15.27 -18.46
C ASN A 548 -17.43 -15.32 -19.90
N LYS A 549 -17.33 -14.21 -20.63
CA LYS A 549 -17.86 -14.07 -22.00
C LYS A 549 -16.85 -13.40 -22.91
N LEU A 550 -16.71 -13.94 -24.12
CA LEU A 550 -15.92 -13.34 -25.19
C LEU A 550 -16.79 -13.16 -26.43
N PHE A 551 -16.87 -11.94 -26.93
CA PHE A 551 -17.62 -11.59 -28.14
C PHE A 551 -16.65 -11.26 -29.26
N LEU A 552 -16.73 -11.97 -30.36
CA LEU A 552 -15.94 -11.76 -31.57
C LEU A 552 -16.89 -11.54 -32.75
N GLY A 553 -16.97 -10.32 -33.24
CA GLY A 553 -17.81 -9.96 -34.38
C GLY A 553 -17.26 -10.41 -35.76
N CYS A 554 -16.07 -11.01 -35.80
CA CYS A 554 -15.45 -11.44 -37.07
C CYS A 554 -16.04 -12.77 -37.58
N HIS A 555 -16.30 -12.84 -38.90
CA HIS A 555 -16.82 -14.04 -39.59
C HIS A 555 -15.72 -15.08 -39.88
N ASP A 556 -14.46 -14.64 -39.89
CA ASP A 556 -13.30 -15.49 -40.07
C ASP A 556 -12.55 -15.65 -38.80
N ILE A 557 -11.93 -16.81 -38.61
CA ILE A 557 -11.04 -17.07 -37.48
C ILE A 557 -9.84 -16.13 -37.64
N PRO A 558 -9.57 -15.27 -36.61
CA PRO A 558 -8.39 -14.41 -36.65
C PRO A 558 -7.11 -15.21 -36.81
N ASP A 559 -6.17 -14.73 -37.61
CA ASP A 559 -4.81 -15.30 -37.66
C ASP A 559 -4.16 -15.17 -36.30
N GLY A 560 -3.46 -16.23 -35.83
CA GLY A 560 -2.85 -16.20 -34.53
C GLY A 560 -1.72 -17.22 -34.34
N GLU A 561 -0.82 -16.90 -33.44
CA GLU A 561 0.18 -17.85 -32.96
C GLU A 561 -0.46 -18.83 -31.97
N TYR A 562 -1.21 -19.79 -32.48
CA TYR A 562 -1.81 -20.88 -31.71
C TYR A 562 -0.77 -21.97 -31.45
N VAL A 563 0.32 -21.64 -30.76
CA VAL A 563 1.47 -22.53 -30.60
C VAL A 563 1.12 -23.69 -29.67
N ASP A 564 1.16 -24.92 -30.24
CA ASP A 564 1.29 -26.15 -29.45
C ASP A 564 2.75 -26.27 -29.01
N TYR A 565 3.05 -26.03 -27.74
CA TYR A 565 4.31 -26.49 -27.18
C TYR A 565 4.15 -27.95 -26.75
N VAL A 566 4.87 -28.83 -27.40
CA VAL A 566 4.70 -30.30 -27.32
C VAL A 566 5.23 -30.91 -26.02
N ASP A 567 5.88 -30.17 -25.14
CA ASP A 567 6.49 -30.67 -23.91
C ASP A 567 5.90 -30.10 -22.60
N GLY A 568 4.59 -30.02 -22.49
CA GLY A 568 3.91 -30.01 -21.18
C GLY A 568 3.95 -28.71 -20.35
N VAL A 569 4.57 -27.62 -20.82
CA VAL A 569 4.77 -26.41 -20.01
C VAL A 569 3.83 -25.24 -20.42
N TYR A 570 3.17 -25.28 -21.58
CA TYR A 570 2.34 -24.17 -22.08
C TYR A 570 0.87 -24.49 -22.34
N SER A 571 0.36 -25.65 -21.93
CA SER A 571 -1.08 -25.97 -22.03
C SER A 571 -1.97 -25.01 -21.23
N ASP A 572 -1.42 -24.37 -20.19
CA ASP A 572 -2.16 -23.51 -19.28
C ASP A 572 -2.56 -22.15 -19.88
N TYR A 573 -1.90 -21.68 -20.95
CA TYR A 573 -2.25 -20.42 -21.62
C TYR A 573 -3.66 -20.40 -22.23
N TRP A 574 -4.20 -21.58 -22.56
CA TRP A 574 -5.51 -21.73 -23.18
C TRP A 574 -6.59 -22.25 -22.25
N ASP A 575 -6.24 -22.65 -21.03
CA ASP A 575 -7.19 -23.13 -20.02
C ASP A 575 -8.23 -22.07 -19.63
N ALA A 576 -7.91 -20.78 -19.76
CA ALA A 576 -8.87 -19.68 -19.61
C ALA A 576 -10.09 -19.82 -20.52
N TYR A 577 -9.95 -20.41 -21.72
CA TYR A 577 -11.05 -20.61 -22.67
C TYR A 577 -12.05 -21.69 -22.27
N LYS A 578 -11.67 -22.67 -21.51
CA LYS A 578 -12.56 -23.79 -21.12
C LYS A 578 -13.79 -23.32 -20.32
N ASN A 579 -13.70 -22.17 -19.69
CA ASN A 579 -14.79 -21.60 -18.89
C ASN A 579 -15.55 -20.46 -19.57
N VAL A 580 -15.12 -20.06 -20.77
CA VAL A 580 -15.66 -18.91 -21.51
C VAL A 580 -16.81 -19.32 -22.40
N THR A 581 -17.92 -18.58 -22.39
CA THR A 581 -18.91 -18.62 -23.47
C THR A 581 -18.46 -17.69 -24.59
N LEU A 582 -18.18 -18.27 -25.76
CA LEU A 582 -17.74 -17.54 -26.97
C LEU A 582 -18.95 -17.19 -27.84
N TYR A 583 -19.10 -15.94 -28.17
CA TYR A 583 -20.14 -15.43 -29.09
C TYR A 583 -19.51 -14.98 -30.41
N VAL A 584 -19.98 -15.51 -31.53
CA VAL A 584 -19.50 -15.22 -32.86
C VAL A 584 -20.67 -15.06 -33.82
N PRO A 585 -20.50 -14.48 -35.05
CA PRO A 585 -21.56 -14.41 -36.03
C PRO A 585 -22.18 -15.78 -36.31
N ARG A 586 -23.50 -15.82 -36.50
CA ARG A 586 -24.28 -17.05 -36.61
C ARG A 586 -23.75 -17.99 -37.71
N ASP A 587 -23.32 -17.43 -38.83
CA ASP A 587 -22.72 -18.18 -39.95
C ASP A 587 -21.29 -18.70 -39.63
N ALA A 588 -20.63 -18.14 -38.62
CA ALA A 588 -19.29 -18.54 -38.20
C ALA A 588 -19.28 -19.56 -37.05
N VAL A 589 -20.42 -19.78 -36.35
CA VAL A 589 -20.51 -20.66 -35.16
C VAL A 589 -19.86 -22.02 -35.40
N ASP A 590 -20.22 -22.71 -36.50
CA ASP A 590 -19.70 -24.04 -36.77
C ASP A 590 -18.20 -24.03 -37.11
N LYS A 591 -17.70 -22.95 -37.72
CA LYS A 591 -16.29 -22.75 -38.04
C LYS A 591 -15.46 -22.60 -36.75
N PHE A 592 -15.89 -21.74 -35.81
CA PHE A 592 -15.22 -21.53 -34.52
C PHE A 592 -15.30 -22.78 -33.64
N ARG A 593 -16.45 -23.46 -33.61
CA ARG A 593 -16.63 -24.71 -32.85
C ARG A 593 -15.68 -25.83 -33.29
N LYS A 594 -15.34 -25.91 -34.57
CA LYS A 594 -14.42 -26.89 -35.15
C LYS A 594 -12.94 -26.50 -35.01
N HIS A 595 -12.65 -25.25 -34.65
CA HIS A 595 -11.27 -24.79 -34.54
C HIS A 595 -10.65 -25.34 -33.23
N ARG A 596 -9.39 -25.81 -33.29
CA ARG A 596 -8.70 -26.52 -32.19
C ARG A 596 -8.62 -25.70 -30.89
N VAL A 597 -8.47 -24.35 -30.99
CA VAL A 597 -8.36 -23.46 -29.82
C VAL A 597 -9.72 -22.87 -29.49
N TRP A 598 -10.36 -22.17 -30.42
CA TRP A 598 -11.64 -21.50 -30.15
C TRP A 598 -12.76 -22.49 -29.81
N GLY A 599 -12.70 -23.73 -30.33
CA GLY A 599 -13.63 -24.79 -29.98
C GLY A 599 -13.45 -25.37 -28.57
N MET A 600 -12.40 -24.98 -27.83
CA MET A 600 -12.25 -25.34 -26.41
C MET A 600 -13.17 -24.52 -25.49
N ALA A 601 -13.79 -23.45 -25.99
CA ALA A 601 -14.75 -22.66 -25.23
C ALA A 601 -15.87 -23.56 -24.67
N LYS A 602 -16.39 -23.20 -23.50
CA LYS A 602 -17.50 -23.90 -22.84
C LYS A 602 -18.70 -24.05 -23.78
N GLU A 603 -19.02 -22.98 -24.50
CA GLU A 603 -20.07 -22.94 -25.52
C GLU A 603 -19.67 -21.95 -26.62
N VAL A 604 -20.10 -22.20 -27.86
CA VAL A 604 -19.97 -21.26 -28.97
C VAL A 604 -21.39 -20.94 -29.48
N LEU A 605 -21.80 -19.69 -29.32
CA LEU A 605 -23.17 -19.21 -29.55
C LEU A 605 -23.22 -18.05 -30.56
N PRO A 606 -24.38 -17.78 -31.14
CA PRO A 606 -24.55 -16.62 -32.03
C PRO A 606 -24.49 -15.30 -31.27
N ILE A 607 -23.71 -14.33 -31.79
CA ILE A 607 -23.58 -12.98 -31.20
C ILE A 607 -24.85 -12.14 -31.45
N GLU A 608 -25.60 -12.41 -32.49
CA GLU A 608 -26.84 -11.71 -32.85
C GLU A 608 -27.92 -11.82 -31.78
N ASP A 609 -27.86 -12.85 -30.95
CA ASP A 609 -28.81 -13.07 -29.85
C ASP A 609 -28.44 -12.29 -28.57
N THR A 610 -27.48 -11.35 -28.66
CA THR A 610 -26.95 -10.57 -27.53
C THR A 610 -26.99 -9.07 -27.77
N GLU A 611 -26.75 -8.28 -26.71
CA GLU A 611 -26.59 -6.82 -26.80
C GLU A 611 -25.39 -6.38 -27.66
N PHE A 612 -24.48 -7.29 -28.00
CA PHE A 612 -23.30 -7.06 -28.82
C PHE A 612 -23.48 -7.44 -30.30
N ALA A 613 -24.72 -7.74 -30.75
CA ALA A 613 -25.05 -8.07 -32.14
C ALA A 613 -24.48 -7.08 -33.18
N TYR A 614 -24.40 -5.79 -32.81
CA TYR A 614 -23.86 -4.72 -33.65
C TYR A 614 -22.37 -4.88 -34.00
N LEU A 615 -21.64 -5.72 -33.29
CA LEU A 615 -20.22 -5.97 -33.53
C LEU A 615 -19.97 -6.90 -34.72
N ALA A 616 -20.98 -7.71 -35.11
CA ALA A 616 -20.92 -8.61 -36.27
C ALA A 616 -21.14 -7.90 -37.63
N ASP A 617 -21.78 -6.73 -37.60
CA ASP A 617 -22.18 -6.01 -38.80
C ASP A 617 -21.10 -5.03 -39.28
N SER A 618 -20.49 -5.32 -40.43
CA SER A 618 -19.51 -4.41 -41.06
C SER A 618 -20.18 -3.21 -41.77
N GLU A 619 -21.51 -3.29 -42.06
CA GLU A 619 -22.25 -2.26 -42.78
C GLU A 619 -22.94 -1.21 -41.88
N LEU A 620 -23.02 -1.44 -40.57
CA LEU A 620 -23.60 -0.48 -39.61
C LEU A 620 -22.73 0.76 -39.32
N ASP A 621 -21.62 0.93 -40.06
CA ASP A 621 -20.73 2.10 -39.93
C ASP A 621 -21.21 3.33 -40.71
N ALA A 622 -22.20 3.20 -41.61
CA ALA A 622 -22.81 4.33 -42.30
C ALA A 622 -23.86 5.01 -41.40
N VAL A 623 -23.43 6.02 -40.64
CA VAL A 623 -24.35 6.96 -40.00
C VAL A 623 -24.81 7.94 -41.07
N ASP A 624 -26.08 7.86 -41.49
CA ASP A 624 -26.66 8.91 -42.34
C ASP A 624 -26.63 10.24 -41.55
N GLU A 625 -25.84 11.21 -42.02
CA GLU A 625 -25.90 12.58 -41.56
C GLU A 625 -27.27 13.15 -41.96
N VAL A 626 -28.22 13.16 -41.05
CA VAL A 626 -29.48 13.88 -41.23
C VAL A 626 -29.25 15.34 -40.86
N GLU A 627 -29.18 16.20 -41.88
CA GLU A 627 -29.31 17.65 -41.67
C GLU A 627 -30.68 17.92 -40.99
N THR A 628 -30.68 18.41 -39.77
CA THR A 628 -31.91 18.77 -39.04
C THR A 628 -32.50 20.05 -39.61
N SER A 629 -33.35 19.92 -40.63
CA SER A 629 -34.26 20.97 -41.06
C SER A 629 -35.74 20.59 -40.85
N SER A 630 -36.09 20.15 -39.62
CA SER A 630 -37.50 20.02 -39.27
C SER A 630 -37.74 20.37 -37.79
N THR A 631 -38.70 21.27 -37.59
CA THR A 631 -39.16 21.85 -36.34
C THR A 631 -40.11 20.93 -35.54
N ALA A 632 -40.21 19.65 -35.84
CA ALA A 632 -41.04 18.69 -35.10
C ALA A 632 -40.21 17.98 -34.03
N MET A 633 -40.63 18.05 -32.79
CA MET A 633 -40.01 17.28 -31.67
C MET A 633 -40.17 15.78 -31.95
N PRO A 634 -39.09 14.99 -31.89
CA PRO A 634 -39.17 13.54 -32.09
C PRO A 634 -39.96 12.87 -30.95
N HIS A 635 -40.75 11.84 -31.30
CA HIS A 635 -41.61 11.11 -30.34
C HIS A 635 -40.80 10.27 -29.33
N SER A 636 -39.60 9.81 -29.70
CA SER A 636 -38.74 9.01 -28.82
C SER A 636 -37.26 9.21 -29.13
N ILE A 637 -36.47 9.53 -28.11
CA ILE A 637 -35.04 9.67 -28.20
C ILE A 637 -34.38 8.75 -27.18
N TYR A 638 -33.41 7.98 -27.61
CA TYR A 638 -32.63 7.10 -26.73
C TYR A 638 -31.13 7.31 -26.94
N SER A 639 -30.35 7.08 -25.87
CA SER A 639 -28.90 6.94 -25.99
C SER A 639 -28.56 5.65 -26.74
N PRO A 640 -27.33 5.46 -27.23
CA PRO A 640 -26.88 4.21 -27.83
C PRO A 640 -27.01 3.00 -26.89
N THR A 641 -27.05 3.25 -25.58
CA THR A 641 -27.21 2.24 -24.54
C THR A 641 -28.67 1.98 -24.17
N GLY A 642 -29.63 2.53 -24.93
CA GLY A 642 -31.07 2.32 -24.74
C GLY A 642 -31.73 3.17 -23.65
N VAL A 643 -31.03 4.13 -23.07
CA VAL A 643 -31.62 5.04 -22.07
C VAL A 643 -32.45 6.11 -22.79
N LYS A 644 -33.73 6.27 -22.40
CA LYS A 644 -34.63 7.29 -22.94
C LYS A 644 -34.16 8.68 -22.54
N LEU A 645 -34.05 9.58 -23.52
CA LEU A 645 -33.59 10.95 -23.33
C LEU A 645 -34.73 11.94 -23.57
N ASN A 646 -34.73 13.05 -22.84
CA ASN A 646 -35.71 14.14 -23.03
C ASN A 646 -35.33 15.11 -24.17
N ARG A 647 -34.09 15.03 -24.63
CA ARG A 647 -33.53 15.81 -25.76
C ARG A 647 -32.31 15.08 -26.33
N PRO A 648 -31.96 15.30 -27.59
CA PRO A 648 -30.73 14.75 -28.16
C PRO A 648 -29.50 15.28 -27.42
N ILE A 649 -28.50 14.40 -27.23
CA ILE A 649 -27.19 14.74 -26.68
C ILE A 649 -26.16 14.73 -27.81
N LYS A 650 -25.06 15.49 -27.64
CA LYS A 650 -23.95 15.49 -28.59
C LYS A 650 -23.41 14.06 -28.76
N GLY A 651 -23.25 13.64 -30.00
CA GLY A 651 -22.86 12.28 -30.37
C GLY A 651 -24.02 11.46 -30.94
N LEU A 652 -23.87 10.13 -30.94
CA LEU A 652 -24.88 9.22 -31.51
C LEU A 652 -26.12 9.15 -30.58
N ASN A 653 -27.32 9.29 -31.20
CA ASN A 653 -28.61 9.09 -30.55
C ASN A 653 -29.47 8.12 -31.38
N ILE A 654 -30.47 7.50 -30.77
CA ILE A 654 -31.51 6.75 -31.46
C ILE A 654 -32.77 7.60 -31.39
N VAL A 655 -33.21 8.13 -32.50
CA VAL A 655 -34.36 9.01 -32.62
C VAL A 655 -35.41 8.29 -33.47
N ASP A 656 -36.56 8.00 -32.88
CA ASP A 656 -37.66 7.25 -33.50
C ASP A 656 -37.18 5.94 -34.18
N GLY A 657 -36.27 5.22 -33.51
CA GLY A 657 -35.70 3.95 -33.96
C GLY A 657 -34.55 4.06 -34.99
N LYS A 658 -34.15 5.28 -35.36
CA LYS A 658 -33.02 5.51 -36.29
C LYS A 658 -31.81 6.10 -35.56
N LYS A 659 -30.62 5.72 -36.00
CA LYS A 659 -29.35 6.30 -35.51
C LYS A 659 -29.16 7.71 -36.07
N VAL A 660 -28.96 8.68 -35.16
CA VAL A 660 -28.77 10.10 -35.53
C VAL A 660 -27.54 10.62 -34.80
N MET A 661 -26.62 11.23 -35.55
CA MET A 661 -25.46 11.92 -34.96
C MET A 661 -25.80 13.39 -34.74
N VAL A 662 -25.67 13.84 -33.47
CA VAL A 662 -25.86 15.25 -33.09
C VAL A 662 -24.48 15.87 -32.88
N LYS A 663 -24.18 16.92 -33.66
CA LYS A 663 -22.88 17.63 -33.63
C LYS A 663 -22.70 18.51 -32.41
#